data_14a873a6dbbed87ca6162424dd7d2765
#
_entry.id   14a873a6dbbed87ca6162424dd7d2765
#
_cell.length_a   1.000
_cell.length_b   1.000
_cell.length_c   1.000
_cell.angle_alpha   90.00
_cell.angle_beta   90.00
_cell.angle_gamma   90.00
#
_symmetry.space_group_name_H-M   'P 1'
#
loop_
_entity.id
_entity.type
_entity.pdbx_description
1 polymer ?
#
loop_
_entity_poly.entity_id
_entity_poly.type
_entity_poly.pdbx_seq_one_letter_code
_entity_poly.pdbx_strand_id
1 'polypeptide(L)'
;MKRSYFLLATALTGIPLMAQEKDSLSNKQKTPDTEENRNVMLNASSNSGPREVNIGLPSSVGGITVLENDLPVVYYFWPELPSRTWRPSQSLNMRGLISVGESTVTIGDFGYAVNTYTKTGGDKTQIEGLLKGNHHGYYLGDVNLNGRFGQSHWHYAIGALVTGDPGEAKHKGSRLIDDTQIFRGVLTYKFDEKSDINFGYKFARSRMINHYAPFIYHTDGKVSEYNGIGIGTDSYMISDGYIIFKNALTGEPYRANYTGNDSPLWSFSHTFDLFGKNDLGNDWFFKHSTRIRYAESSALIPLPAGSVKRGNQGYIYLDGTPYTGEYVQRMLAILSPKTPTTTWMTRLWAEKKTDNHQWRFGVLGQYYKEDNYHQDRSFLFHSVEKQPRILRRDGTTDPFFDYNVGAEYHSGYETKITAYASDSWNATPWLDLSYGANFQYHKLEGDYSLQPRGANVVLNQPFTTFNHDWYHLNGDLRAVVKLTPEFGLLANFTYQEKHGQLENYSGAYTPDFAKTKTPFLAGGIYYNNKWLSLVSQVSTLTRNNYQTRLSISDRNSPRSEVVSVHYDIKTVGWTTDMVLKPFDNFQLHYLLTLQNPEYNNYGWTNPFNGRAISYNNNIVTGISKVLMEIDPSYSINKFRFGLNFRYFSKQYVSPTNQFFVEPRWESFFSSSYEINKHLNLGFNVVNIFNQTGASTSIANSEIPYDNIQDAEGSLVTGSYIRPLTFELQLNFRF
;
A
#
# COMPACT_ATOMS: atom_id res chain seq x y z
N MET A 1 0.33 2.52 -11.03
CA MET A 1 -0.09 1.12 -10.96
C MET A 1 -0.45 0.79 -9.54
N LYS A 2 -1.72 0.48 -9.27
CA LYS A 2 -2.15 0.01 -7.96
C LYS A 2 -1.71 -1.42 -7.78
N ARG A 3 -0.96 -1.69 -6.76
CA ARG A 3 -0.73 -3.04 -6.28
C ARG A 3 -1.65 -3.28 -5.10
N SER A 4 -2.65 -4.12 -5.33
CA SER A 4 -3.40 -4.74 -4.25
C SER A 4 -2.52 -5.80 -3.62
N TYR A 5 -2.12 -5.62 -2.37
CA TYR A 5 -1.36 -6.59 -1.59
C TYR A 5 -2.18 -7.05 -0.39
N PHE A 6 -2.09 -8.30 -0.10
CA PHE A 6 -2.95 -9.11 0.72
C PHE A 6 -2.69 -9.02 2.19
N LEU A 7 -3.70 -8.79 3.01
CA LEU A 7 -3.73 -9.15 4.40
C LEU A 7 -5.02 -9.75 4.87
N LEU A 8 -4.83 -10.81 5.56
CA LEU A 8 -5.85 -11.45 6.28
C LEU A 8 -5.95 -10.95 7.71
N ALA A 9 -7.10 -10.80 8.01
CA ALA A 9 -7.80 -10.64 9.23
C ALA A 9 -7.27 -11.36 10.46
N THR A 10 -6.25 -10.86 11.09
CA THR A 10 -6.10 -11.04 12.52
C THR A 10 -6.75 -9.93 13.33
N ALA A 11 -7.53 -9.09 12.71
CA ALA A 11 -8.03 -7.91 13.36
C ALA A 11 -9.35 -8.10 14.07
N LEU A 12 -10.04 -9.18 13.81
CA LEU A 12 -11.20 -9.47 14.63
C LEU A 12 -10.88 -10.27 15.88
N THR A 13 -9.71 -10.80 15.95
CA THR A 13 -9.06 -11.00 17.21
C THR A 13 -8.32 -9.73 17.60
N GLY A 14 -8.93 -8.57 17.44
CA GLY A 14 -8.71 -7.48 18.34
C GLY A 14 -8.99 -7.99 19.73
N ILE A 15 -8.12 -8.87 20.19
CA ILE A 15 -7.75 -8.79 21.55
C ILE A 15 -7.32 -7.33 21.62
N PRO A 16 -8.00 -6.45 22.32
CA PRO A 16 -7.25 -5.62 23.15
C PRO A 16 -6.47 -6.65 23.93
N LEU A 17 -5.25 -6.89 23.60
CA LEU A 17 -4.30 -7.32 24.58
C LEU A 17 -4.49 -6.29 25.66
N MET A 18 -5.29 -6.68 26.63
CA MET A 18 -5.30 -6.14 27.95
C MET A 18 -3.92 -6.43 28.56
N ALA A 19 -2.92 -5.78 28.03
CA ALA A 19 -1.96 -5.15 28.87
C ALA A 19 -2.58 -3.79 29.22
N GLN A 20 -3.73 -3.78 29.86
CA GLN A 20 -4.00 -2.79 30.85
C GLN A 20 -2.97 -3.02 31.95
N GLU A 21 -1.81 -2.41 31.81
CA GLU A 21 -1.19 -1.83 32.98
C GLU A 21 -2.29 -0.98 33.61
N LYS A 22 -2.69 -1.35 34.80
CA LYS A 22 -3.45 -0.48 35.70
C LYS A 22 -2.59 0.73 36.00
N ASP A 23 -2.60 1.72 35.13
CA ASP A 23 -2.38 3.07 35.54
C ASP A 23 -3.67 3.53 36.22
N SER A 24 -3.68 3.34 37.54
CA SER A 24 -4.59 4.00 38.44
C SER A 24 -4.26 5.49 38.45
N LEU A 25 -4.75 6.24 37.47
CA LEU A 25 -4.81 7.70 37.56
C LEU A 25 -6.07 8.21 36.84
N SER A 26 -7.00 8.60 37.71
CA SER A 26 -8.10 9.56 37.49
C SER A 26 -9.02 9.32 36.30
N ASN A 27 -10.31 9.11 36.62
CA ASN A 27 -11.50 9.45 35.84
C ASN A 27 -11.44 10.90 35.30
N LYS A 28 -10.62 11.17 34.27
CA LYS A 28 -10.83 12.30 33.38
C LYS A 28 -11.41 11.74 32.09
N GLN A 29 -12.57 12.29 31.71
CA GLN A 29 -13.28 12.04 30.47
C GLN A 29 -12.25 11.88 29.33
N LYS A 30 -12.13 10.65 28.81
CA LYS A 30 -11.45 10.44 27.55
C LYS A 30 -12.22 11.26 26.52
N THR A 31 -11.54 12.21 25.89
CA THR A 31 -11.98 12.74 24.60
C THR A 31 -12.46 11.57 23.75
N PRO A 32 -13.55 11.71 22.97
CA PRO A 32 -13.99 10.64 22.09
C PRO A 32 -12.77 10.15 21.31
N ASP A 33 -12.53 8.85 21.36
CA ASP A 33 -11.58 8.22 20.47
C ASP A 33 -12.07 8.56 19.06
N THR A 34 -11.45 9.57 18.48
CA THR A 34 -11.70 10.02 17.14
C THR A 34 -11.48 8.82 16.19
N GLU A 35 -12.00 8.88 14.99
CA GLU A 35 -11.88 7.89 13.89
C GLU A 35 -10.53 7.19 13.80
N GLU A 36 -9.50 7.79 14.40
CA GLU A 36 -8.08 7.40 14.37
C GLU A 36 -7.82 5.97 14.83
N ASN A 37 -8.57 5.46 15.83
CA ASN A 37 -8.33 4.14 16.40
C ASN A 37 -9.25 3.03 15.84
N ARG A 38 -10.25 3.38 15.02
CA ARG A 38 -11.29 2.44 14.60
C ARG A 38 -11.04 1.81 13.25
N ASN A 39 -10.29 2.47 12.39
CA ASN A 39 -10.08 2.07 10.99
C ASN A 39 -8.71 1.50 10.66
N VAL A 40 -7.93 1.07 11.63
CA VAL A 40 -6.77 0.19 11.37
C VAL A 40 -7.28 -1.16 10.93
N MET A 41 -8.16 -1.15 9.95
CA MET A 41 -8.84 -2.34 9.53
C MET A 41 -8.21 -2.83 8.24
N LEU A 42 -8.02 -3.99 8.18
CA LEU A 42 -7.82 -5.05 7.24
C LEU A 42 -8.17 -4.71 5.81
N ASN A 43 -7.20 -4.87 5.01
CA ASN A 43 -7.38 -4.94 3.58
C ASN A 43 -7.77 -6.36 3.19
N ALA A 44 -8.97 -6.55 2.66
CA ALA A 44 -9.45 -7.83 2.15
C ALA A 44 -8.59 -8.40 1.03
N SER A 45 -7.88 -7.55 0.36
CA SER A 45 -7.08 -7.93 -0.79
C SER A 45 -5.59 -8.04 -0.50
N SER A 46 -5.11 -7.87 0.75
CA SER A 46 -3.68 -7.79 0.98
C SER A 46 -3.22 -8.40 2.31
N ASN A 47 -2.26 -9.32 2.31
CA ASN A 47 -1.60 -9.85 3.50
C ASN A 47 -0.42 -8.99 4.00
N SER A 48 -0.21 -7.80 3.48
CA SER A 48 1.06 -7.11 3.62
C SER A 48 1.01 -5.71 4.22
N GLY A 49 -0.16 -5.14 4.45
CA GLY A 49 -0.27 -3.80 5.00
C GLY A 49 -1.64 -3.51 5.60
N PRO A 50 -1.79 -2.42 6.33
CA PRO A 50 -3.08 -1.99 6.81
C PRO A 50 -4.00 -1.60 5.64
N ARG A 51 -5.29 -1.58 5.89
CA ARG A 51 -6.29 -1.14 4.92
C ARG A 51 -6.03 0.30 4.48
N GLU A 52 -6.11 0.58 3.20
CA GLU A 52 -6.15 1.95 2.70
C GLU A 52 -7.42 2.64 3.18
N VAL A 53 -7.26 3.78 3.83
CA VAL A 53 -8.39 4.66 4.17
C VAL A 53 -8.66 5.55 2.96
N ASN A 54 -9.84 5.40 2.39
CA ASN A 54 -10.23 6.21 1.22
C ASN A 54 -10.75 7.57 1.68
N ILE A 55 -9.96 8.60 1.45
CA ILE A 55 -10.30 10.01 1.73
C ILE A 55 -10.63 10.80 0.44
N GLY A 56 -11.02 10.09 -0.62
CA GLY A 56 -11.33 10.71 -1.91
C GLY A 56 -10.13 10.98 -2.80
N LEU A 57 -8.95 10.43 -2.48
CA LEU A 57 -7.75 10.50 -3.30
C LEU A 57 -7.44 9.13 -3.91
N PRO A 58 -6.80 9.06 -5.08
CA PRO A 58 -6.23 7.82 -5.59
C PRO A 58 -5.27 7.24 -4.55
N SER A 59 -5.19 5.92 -4.44
CA SER A 59 -4.35 5.23 -3.45
C SER A 59 -2.85 5.55 -3.57
N SER A 60 -2.38 5.98 -4.75
CA SER A 60 -1.03 6.50 -4.96
C SER A 60 -0.76 7.86 -4.29
N VAL A 61 -1.80 8.52 -3.80
CA VAL A 61 -1.77 9.91 -3.33
C VAL A 61 -2.18 10.03 -1.87
N GLY A 62 -3.03 9.15 -1.38
CA GLY A 62 -3.57 9.14 -0.02
C GLY A 62 -3.50 7.76 0.62
N GLY A 63 -2.55 6.93 0.21
CA GLY A 63 -2.29 5.63 0.82
C GLY A 63 -1.85 5.75 2.29
N ILE A 64 -1.84 4.65 3.00
CA ILE A 64 -1.36 4.60 4.38
C ILE A 64 0.15 4.47 4.41
N THR A 65 0.82 5.43 5.06
CA THR A 65 2.24 5.33 5.40
C THR A 65 2.42 4.39 6.58
N VAL A 66 3.31 3.42 6.45
CA VAL A 66 3.65 2.50 7.55
C VAL A 66 4.89 3.00 8.25
N LEU A 67 4.76 3.23 9.56
CA LEU A 67 5.87 3.58 10.44
C LEU A 67 6.24 2.41 11.36
N GLU A 68 7.52 2.28 11.65
CA GLU A 68 8.06 1.42 12.68
C GLU A 68 9.02 2.25 13.53
N ASN A 69 8.77 2.35 14.83
CA ASN A 69 9.53 3.21 15.76
C ASN A 69 9.56 4.69 15.33
N ASP A 70 8.39 5.23 14.97
CA ASP A 70 8.19 6.63 14.53
C ASP A 70 8.88 7.04 13.22
N LEU A 71 9.45 6.09 12.46
CA LEU A 71 10.08 6.32 11.17
C LEU A 71 9.41 5.50 10.07
N PRO A 72 9.29 6.02 8.84
CA PRO A 72 8.85 5.24 7.68
C PRO A 72 9.66 3.95 7.54
N VAL A 73 8.98 2.83 7.28
CA VAL A 73 9.64 1.52 7.15
C VAL A 73 10.54 1.42 5.93
N VAL A 74 10.22 2.17 4.87
CA VAL A 74 11.04 2.37 3.68
C VAL A 74 10.89 3.82 3.22
N TYR A 75 11.90 4.33 2.51
CA TYR A 75 11.71 5.44 1.60
C TYR A 75 10.99 4.87 0.36
N TYR A 76 9.96 5.55 -0.15
CA TYR A 76 9.20 5.02 -1.27
C TYR A 76 10.10 4.85 -2.50
N PHE A 77 10.21 3.63 -2.94
CA PHE A 77 10.90 3.25 -4.16
C PHE A 77 10.20 2.04 -4.79
N TRP A 78 10.06 2.02 -6.10
CA TRP A 78 9.20 1.06 -6.76
C TRP A 78 9.51 -0.42 -6.51
N PRO A 79 10.74 -0.95 -6.53
CA PRO A 79 10.98 -2.34 -6.16
C PRO A 79 10.95 -2.58 -4.64
N GLU A 80 11.14 -1.53 -3.86
CA GLU A 80 11.31 -1.58 -2.41
C GLU A 80 10.07 -1.14 -1.67
N LEU A 81 8.99 -1.92 -1.79
CA LEU A 81 7.72 -1.64 -1.15
C LEU A 81 7.75 -1.94 0.37
N PRO A 82 6.96 -1.20 1.19
CA PRO A 82 6.82 -1.50 2.62
C PRO A 82 6.55 -2.97 2.92
N SER A 83 5.70 -3.61 2.13
CA SER A 83 5.33 -5.03 2.24
C SER A 83 6.50 -6.02 2.11
N ARG A 84 7.65 -5.60 1.60
CA ARG A 84 8.85 -6.44 1.51
C ARG A 84 9.67 -6.48 2.78
N THR A 85 9.48 -5.52 3.69
CA THR A 85 10.28 -5.39 4.92
C THR A 85 9.45 -5.26 6.18
N TRP A 86 8.13 -5.10 6.05
CA TRP A 86 7.22 -4.96 7.19
C TRP A 86 5.97 -5.82 6.98
N ARG A 87 5.58 -6.52 8.03
CA ARG A 87 4.33 -7.28 8.17
C ARG A 87 3.82 -7.09 9.61
N PRO A 88 2.51 -7.11 9.84
CA PRO A 88 1.99 -7.29 11.19
C PRO A 88 2.63 -8.52 11.81
N SER A 89 3.18 -8.39 13.01
CA SER A 89 4.01 -9.43 13.62
C SER A 89 3.91 -9.42 15.14
N GLN A 90 4.10 -10.57 15.76
CA GLN A 90 4.17 -10.72 17.22
C GLN A 90 5.35 -9.96 17.83
N SER A 91 6.34 -9.58 17.03
CA SER A 91 7.46 -8.72 17.47
C SER A 91 7.15 -7.22 17.44
N LEU A 92 5.93 -6.83 17.08
CA LEU A 92 5.47 -5.44 16.99
C LEU A 92 4.28 -5.20 17.92
N ASN A 93 4.23 -4.00 18.50
CA ASN A 93 3.05 -3.42 19.11
C ASN A 93 2.45 -2.42 18.14
N MET A 94 1.17 -2.56 17.83
CA MET A 94 0.44 -1.56 17.03
C MET A 94 -0.14 -0.51 17.97
N ARG A 95 0.05 0.79 17.65
CA ARG A 95 -0.52 1.90 18.44
C ARG A 95 -1.73 2.57 17.80
N GLY A 96 -2.03 2.25 16.56
CA GLY A 96 -3.20 2.77 15.90
C GLY A 96 -2.89 3.66 14.68
N LEU A 97 -3.89 4.32 14.21
CA LEU A 97 -3.85 5.19 13.04
C LEU A 97 -3.47 6.61 13.45
N ILE A 98 -2.47 7.18 12.77
CA ILE A 98 -2.11 8.59 12.86
C ILE A 98 -2.97 9.37 11.88
N SER A 99 -3.56 10.47 12.32
CA SER A 99 -4.44 11.31 11.50
C SER A 99 -3.70 11.95 10.32
N VAL A 100 -4.47 12.38 9.32
CA VAL A 100 -3.94 13.11 8.17
C VAL A 100 -3.19 14.37 8.61
N GLY A 101 -3.74 15.13 9.56
CA GLY A 101 -3.11 16.34 10.08
C GLY A 101 -1.80 16.07 10.82
N GLU A 102 -1.78 15.09 11.73
CA GLU A 102 -0.55 14.71 12.45
C GLU A 102 0.51 14.16 11.49
N SER A 103 0.14 13.32 10.51
CA SER A 103 1.04 12.83 9.48
C SER A 103 1.63 13.97 8.64
N THR A 104 0.78 14.90 8.20
CA THR A 104 1.19 16.08 7.43
C THR A 104 2.19 16.94 8.20
N VAL A 105 1.95 17.18 9.49
CA VAL A 105 2.82 18.01 10.33
C VAL A 105 4.12 17.30 10.69
N THR A 106 4.06 16.02 11.08
CA THR A 106 5.23 15.37 11.69
C THR A 106 6.10 14.58 10.71
N ILE A 107 5.54 14.17 9.56
CA ILE A 107 6.22 13.37 8.54
C ILE A 107 6.37 14.18 7.23
N GLY A 108 5.44 15.09 6.96
CA GLY A 108 5.38 15.85 5.71
C GLY A 108 4.60 15.12 4.60
N ASP A 109 3.85 14.06 4.93
CA ASP A 109 3.03 13.31 3.97
C ASP A 109 1.54 13.48 4.26
N PHE A 110 0.77 13.80 3.21
CA PHE A 110 -0.67 13.91 3.29
C PHE A 110 -1.32 12.53 3.17
N GLY A 111 -1.86 12.05 4.27
CA GLY A 111 -2.50 10.74 4.36
C GLY A 111 -2.49 10.21 5.78
N TYR A 112 -3.23 9.15 6.01
CA TYR A 112 -3.13 8.42 7.27
C TYR A 112 -1.80 7.67 7.36
N ALA A 113 -1.29 7.50 8.59
CA ALA A 113 -0.16 6.63 8.85
C ALA A 113 -0.51 5.61 9.94
N VAL A 114 0.05 4.42 9.87
CA VAL A 114 -0.02 3.42 10.93
C VAL A 114 1.34 3.34 11.59
N ASN A 115 1.41 3.59 12.90
CA ASN A 115 2.63 3.48 13.64
C ASN A 115 2.68 2.17 14.44
N THR A 116 3.81 1.49 14.35
CA THR A 116 4.10 0.26 15.06
C THR A 116 5.40 0.43 15.85
N TYR A 117 5.51 -0.24 16.97
CA TYR A 117 6.71 -0.20 17.80
C TYR A 117 7.27 -1.60 17.96
N THR A 118 8.56 -1.73 17.76
CA THR A 118 9.25 -2.99 18.03
C THR A 118 9.21 -3.30 19.53
N LYS A 119 8.88 -4.54 19.91
CA LYS A 119 8.88 -4.98 21.32
C LYS A 119 10.29 -4.91 21.89
N THR A 120 10.41 -4.42 23.11
CA THR A 120 11.71 -4.11 23.75
C THR A 120 12.05 -5.02 24.93
N GLY A 121 11.26 -6.01 25.19
CA GLY A 121 11.43 -6.94 26.33
C GLY A 121 10.81 -6.44 27.63
N GLY A 122 10.16 -7.35 28.33
CA GLY A 122 9.58 -7.16 29.66
C GLY A 122 10.51 -7.67 30.77
N ASP A 123 10.07 -7.56 32.04
CA ASP A 123 10.83 -8.07 33.19
C ASP A 123 10.78 -9.59 33.29
N LYS A 124 9.76 -10.22 32.71
CA LYS A 124 9.62 -11.68 32.67
C LYS A 124 9.88 -12.18 31.24
N THR A 125 10.52 -13.34 31.15
CA THR A 125 10.65 -14.04 29.88
C THR A 125 9.26 -14.46 29.38
N GLN A 126 8.96 -14.13 28.14
CA GLN A 126 7.69 -14.40 27.49
C GLN A 126 7.94 -14.86 26.06
N ILE A 127 7.22 -15.91 25.65
CA ILE A 127 7.16 -16.35 24.26
C ILE A 127 5.72 -16.23 23.77
N GLU A 128 5.55 -15.65 22.62
CA GLU A 128 4.25 -15.51 21.97
C GLU A 128 4.39 -15.79 20.48
N GLY A 129 3.33 -16.29 19.87
CA GLY A 129 3.39 -16.62 18.46
C GLY A 129 2.01 -16.80 17.83
N LEU A 130 2.06 -16.83 16.51
CA LEU A 130 0.93 -17.03 15.62
C LEU A 130 1.33 -18.05 14.56
N LEU A 131 0.56 -19.13 14.44
CA LEU A 131 0.58 -20.02 13.30
C LEU A 131 -0.71 -19.86 12.52
N LYS A 132 -0.62 -19.75 11.20
CA LYS A 132 -1.77 -19.52 10.35
C LYS A 132 -1.62 -20.24 9.03
N GLY A 133 -2.72 -20.73 8.49
CA GLY A 133 -2.76 -21.35 7.17
C GLY A 133 -4.15 -21.32 6.54
N ASN A 134 -4.20 -21.47 5.22
CA ASN A 134 -5.46 -21.59 4.49
C ASN A 134 -5.47 -22.84 3.60
N HIS A 135 -6.65 -23.18 3.05
CA HIS A 135 -6.82 -24.37 2.24
C HIS A 135 -6.20 -24.29 0.82
N HIS A 136 -5.74 -23.10 0.40
CA HIS A 136 -4.97 -22.91 -0.84
C HIS A 136 -3.48 -23.18 -0.65
N GLY A 137 -3.01 -23.32 0.60
CA GLY A 137 -1.62 -23.61 0.90
C GLY A 137 -0.82 -22.42 1.43
N TYR A 138 -1.46 -21.28 1.71
CA TYR A 138 -0.85 -20.19 2.46
C TYR A 138 -0.44 -20.66 3.86
N TYR A 139 0.72 -20.25 4.30
CA TYR A 139 1.19 -20.47 5.66
C TYR A 139 1.90 -19.22 6.21
N LEU A 140 1.80 -19.05 7.51
CA LEU A 140 2.52 -18.05 8.28
C LEU A 140 2.93 -18.64 9.63
N GLY A 141 4.19 -18.47 9.98
CA GLY A 141 4.72 -18.69 11.30
C GLY A 141 5.35 -17.40 11.81
N ASP A 142 4.94 -16.94 12.98
CA ASP A 142 5.40 -15.71 13.58
C ASP A 142 5.59 -15.92 15.09
N VAL A 143 6.80 -15.69 15.58
CA VAL A 143 7.18 -15.95 16.97
C VAL A 143 7.98 -14.77 17.51
N ASN A 144 7.71 -14.39 18.74
CA ASN A 144 8.50 -13.42 19.49
C ASN A 144 8.86 -13.96 20.87
N LEU A 145 10.13 -13.91 21.20
CA LEU A 145 10.68 -14.20 22.52
C LEU A 145 11.24 -12.90 23.10
N ASN A 146 10.83 -12.53 24.30
CA ASN A 146 11.34 -11.32 24.94
C ASN A 146 11.51 -11.54 26.46
N GLY A 147 12.35 -10.70 27.09
CA GLY A 147 12.62 -10.82 28.51
C GLY A 147 13.73 -9.92 29.00
N ARG A 148 14.20 -10.20 30.20
CA ARG A 148 15.28 -9.50 30.90
C ARG A 148 16.47 -10.44 31.14
N PHE A 149 17.69 -9.92 31.04
CA PHE A 149 18.89 -10.67 31.39
C PHE A 149 19.11 -10.67 32.93
N GLY A 150 18.63 -11.70 33.59
CA GLY A 150 18.69 -11.81 35.04
C GLY A 150 17.99 -10.61 35.73
N GLN A 151 18.71 -9.95 36.64
CA GLN A 151 18.24 -8.73 37.29
C GLN A 151 18.94 -7.46 36.77
N SER A 152 19.56 -7.54 35.61
CA SER A 152 20.27 -6.39 34.99
C SER A 152 19.30 -5.35 34.43
N HIS A 153 19.80 -4.18 34.03
CA HIS A 153 19.06 -3.18 33.29
C HIS A 153 18.85 -3.54 31.80
N TRP A 154 19.45 -4.64 31.35
CA TRP A 154 19.37 -5.11 29.98
C TRP A 154 18.18 -6.01 29.73
N HIS A 155 17.44 -5.73 28.68
CA HIS A 155 16.31 -6.51 28.18
C HIS A 155 16.55 -6.89 26.72
N TYR A 156 15.85 -7.91 26.25
CA TYR A 156 15.97 -8.40 24.88
C TYR A 156 14.60 -8.73 24.29
N ALA A 157 14.50 -8.61 22.97
CA ALA A 157 13.41 -9.18 22.20
C ALA A 157 13.95 -9.75 20.89
N ILE A 158 13.49 -10.94 20.51
CA ILE A 158 13.88 -11.63 19.28
C ILE A 158 12.61 -12.12 18.61
N GLY A 159 12.41 -11.73 17.35
CA GLY A 159 11.24 -12.12 16.56
C GLY A 159 11.61 -12.71 15.21
N ALA A 160 10.79 -13.67 14.76
CA ALA A 160 10.90 -14.28 13.45
C ALA A 160 9.52 -14.45 12.83
N LEU A 161 9.37 -13.95 11.61
CA LEU A 161 8.18 -14.14 10.78
C LEU A 161 8.59 -14.79 9.47
N VAL A 162 7.89 -15.86 9.09
CA VAL A 162 8.04 -16.55 7.82
C VAL A 162 6.66 -16.76 7.23
N THR A 163 6.47 -16.37 5.97
CA THR A 163 5.22 -16.58 5.26
C THR A 163 5.47 -17.04 3.84
N GLY A 164 4.60 -17.91 3.34
CA GLY A 164 4.57 -18.33 1.95
C GLY A 164 3.15 -18.44 1.45
N ASP A 165 2.90 -17.87 0.27
CA ASP A 165 1.60 -17.89 -0.39
C ASP A 165 1.76 -18.42 -1.83
N PRO A 166 1.21 -19.61 -2.15
CA PRO A 166 1.21 -20.10 -3.52
C PRO A 166 0.16 -19.42 -4.40
N GLY A 167 -0.73 -18.61 -3.81
CA GLY A 167 -1.92 -18.06 -4.46
C GLY A 167 -3.03 -19.09 -4.64
N GLU A 168 -4.25 -18.61 -4.85
CA GLU A 168 -5.45 -19.44 -4.98
C GLU A 168 -5.39 -20.29 -6.25
N ALA A 169 -4.81 -19.76 -7.31
CA ALA A 169 -4.73 -20.38 -8.63
C ALA A 169 -3.58 -21.39 -8.82
N LYS A 170 -2.77 -21.63 -7.80
CA LYS A 170 -1.66 -22.61 -7.83
C LYS A 170 -0.75 -22.51 -9.06
N HIS A 171 -0.13 -21.36 -9.21
CA HIS A 171 0.69 -21.04 -10.38
C HIS A 171 1.88 -21.98 -10.55
N LYS A 172 2.03 -22.63 -11.72
CA LYS A 172 3.16 -23.53 -12.01
C LYS A 172 4.48 -22.82 -12.21
N GLY A 173 4.46 -21.67 -12.88
CA GLY A 173 5.64 -20.86 -13.17
C GLY A 173 6.29 -20.25 -11.92
N SER A 174 5.53 -20.12 -10.82
CA SER A 174 6.02 -19.69 -9.53
C SER A 174 5.45 -20.57 -8.43
N ARG A 175 6.30 -21.14 -7.58
CA ARG A 175 5.84 -21.93 -6.44
C ARG A 175 5.10 -21.09 -5.41
N LEU A 176 5.56 -19.85 -5.21
CA LEU A 176 4.96 -18.90 -4.28
C LEU A 176 4.86 -17.54 -4.97
N ILE A 177 3.71 -16.89 -4.86
CA ILE A 177 3.50 -15.52 -5.31
C ILE A 177 3.97 -14.50 -4.25
N ASP A 178 4.02 -14.91 -2.98
CA ASP A 178 4.64 -14.19 -1.87
C ASP A 178 5.48 -15.16 -1.04
N ASP A 179 6.76 -14.85 -0.85
CA ASP A 179 7.69 -15.57 0.03
C ASP A 179 8.47 -14.50 0.81
N THR A 180 8.15 -14.37 2.09
CA THR A 180 8.70 -13.29 2.92
C THR A 180 9.19 -13.84 4.26
N GLN A 181 10.40 -13.42 4.64
CA GLN A 181 11.05 -13.77 5.89
C GLN A 181 11.56 -12.48 6.55
N ILE A 182 11.20 -12.26 7.81
CA ILE A 182 11.60 -11.09 8.58
C ILE A 182 12.09 -11.53 9.95
N PHE A 183 13.33 -11.19 10.27
CA PHE A 183 13.93 -11.44 11.58
C PHE A 183 14.21 -10.11 12.26
N ARG A 184 13.89 -10.01 13.55
CA ARG A 184 14.13 -8.82 14.38
C ARG A 184 14.86 -9.21 15.67
N GLY A 185 15.79 -8.36 16.07
CA GLY A 185 16.43 -8.44 17.39
C GLY A 185 16.51 -7.05 17.99
N VAL A 186 16.19 -6.91 19.27
CA VAL A 186 16.31 -5.66 20.01
C VAL A 186 17.01 -5.92 21.32
N LEU A 187 17.98 -5.08 21.62
CA LEU A 187 18.64 -4.98 22.91
C LEU A 187 18.29 -3.65 23.54
N THR A 188 17.70 -3.67 24.72
CA THR A 188 17.21 -2.49 25.44
C THR A 188 18.00 -2.31 26.72
N TYR A 189 18.49 -1.10 26.98
CA TYR A 189 18.99 -0.68 28.27
C TYR A 189 18.00 0.29 28.91
N LYS A 190 17.46 -0.06 30.06
CA LYS A 190 16.58 0.80 30.86
C LYS A 190 17.42 1.53 31.91
N PHE A 191 17.48 2.85 31.83
CA PHE A 191 18.10 3.67 32.88
C PHE A 191 17.21 3.67 34.11
N ASP A 192 15.91 3.81 33.90
CA ASP A 192 14.84 3.81 34.89
C ASP A 192 13.49 3.39 34.24
N GLU A 193 12.37 3.60 34.91
CA GLU A 193 11.02 3.28 34.40
C GLU A 193 10.58 4.20 33.23
N LYS A 194 11.17 5.38 33.09
CA LYS A 194 10.79 6.41 32.14
C LYS A 194 11.79 6.64 31.01
N SER A 195 13.01 6.11 31.16
CA SER A 195 14.15 6.36 30.29
C SER A 195 14.77 5.07 29.79
N ASP A 196 14.87 4.94 28.47
CA ASP A 196 15.47 3.77 27.82
C ASP A 196 16.22 4.15 26.53
N ILE A 197 17.12 3.26 26.12
CA ILE A 197 17.74 3.25 24.79
C ILE A 197 17.68 1.84 24.21
N ASN A 198 17.34 1.76 22.94
CA ASN A 198 17.07 0.50 22.23
C ASN A 198 17.94 0.41 20.98
N PHE A 199 18.62 -0.71 20.83
CA PHE A 199 19.41 -1.09 19.65
C PHE A 199 18.69 -2.18 18.90
N GLY A 200 18.16 -1.87 17.75
CA GLY A 200 17.39 -2.77 16.91
C GLY A 200 18.17 -3.21 15.67
N TYR A 201 17.99 -4.48 15.29
CA TYR A 201 18.41 -4.99 14.00
C TYR A 201 17.25 -5.76 13.37
N LYS A 202 17.04 -5.53 12.07
CA LYS A 202 16.06 -6.25 11.26
C LYS A 202 16.68 -6.71 9.95
N PHE A 203 16.52 -7.99 9.66
CA PHE A 203 16.78 -8.57 8.35
C PHE A 203 15.45 -8.91 7.69
N ALA A 204 15.28 -8.56 6.42
CA ALA A 204 14.14 -9.00 5.63
C ALA A 204 14.60 -9.53 4.28
N ARG A 205 13.99 -10.64 3.87
CA ARG A 205 14.12 -11.24 2.56
C ARG A 205 12.72 -11.46 2.01
N SER A 206 12.45 -10.98 0.80
CA SER A 206 11.10 -11.08 0.22
C SER A 206 11.15 -11.27 -1.29
N ARG A 207 10.22 -12.08 -1.79
CA ARG A 207 9.92 -12.23 -3.21
C ARG A 207 8.43 -12.09 -3.41
N MET A 208 8.01 -11.25 -4.34
CA MET A 208 6.59 -11.02 -4.65
C MET A 208 6.40 -10.96 -6.16
N ILE A 209 5.36 -11.62 -6.66
CA ILE A 209 4.99 -11.69 -8.07
C ILE A 209 3.54 -11.29 -8.23
N ASN A 210 3.25 -10.43 -9.21
CA ASN A 210 1.89 -10.07 -9.58
C ASN A 210 1.28 -11.16 -10.47
N HIS A 211 -0.02 -11.37 -10.34
CA HIS A 211 -0.79 -12.28 -11.15
C HIS A 211 -2.10 -11.62 -11.59
N TYR A 212 -2.68 -12.13 -12.69
CA TYR A 212 -3.87 -11.60 -13.33
C TYR A 212 -4.75 -12.76 -13.79
N ALA A 213 -6.00 -12.46 -14.15
CA ALA A 213 -6.91 -13.39 -14.82
C ALA A 213 -7.40 -12.81 -16.14
N PRO A 214 -7.64 -13.64 -17.18
CA PRO A 214 -8.35 -13.25 -18.37
C PRO A 214 -9.84 -13.36 -18.13
N PHE A 215 -10.61 -12.46 -18.72
CA PHE A 215 -12.07 -12.53 -18.68
C PHE A 215 -12.69 -11.77 -19.85
N ILE A 216 -13.90 -12.13 -20.22
CA ILE A 216 -14.72 -11.38 -21.16
C ILE A 216 -15.34 -10.21 -20.42
N TYR A 217 -15.15 -9.02 -20.94
CA TYR A 217 -15.73 -7.80 -20.40
C TYR A 217 -17.09 -7.48 -21.03
N HIS A 218 -18.05 -7.09 -20.20
CA HIS A 218 -19.36 -6.62 -20.59
C HIS A 218 -19.51 -5.15 -20.24
N THR A 219 -20.17 -4.38 -21.10
CA THR A 219 -20.29 -2.93 -20.94
C THR A 219 -21.13 -2.49 -19.74
N ASP A 220 -21.82 -3.42 -19.08
CA ASP A 220 -22.47 -3.22 -17.77
C ASP A 220 -21.50 -3.35 -16.59
N GLY A 221 -20.20 -3.60 -16.85
CA GLY A 221 -19.13 -3.73 -15.86
C GLY A 221 -18.95 -5.14 -15.31
N LYS A 222 -19.76 -6.11 -15.73
CA LYS A 222 -19.58 -7.52 -15.39
C LYS A 222 -18.45 -8.13 -16.20
N VAL A 223 -17.98 -9.26 -15.70
CA VAL A 223 -17.01 -10.10 -16.39
C VAL A 223 -17.46 -11.57 -16.36
N SER A 224 -17.11 -12.30 -17.40
CA SER A 224 -17.36 -13.74 -17.47
C SER A 224 -16.09 -14.50 -17.85
N GLU A 225 -16.05 -15.79 -17.53
CA GLU A 225 -14.92 -16.65 -17.84
C GLU A 225 -14.73 -16.82 -19.36
N TYR A 226 -13.48 -16.89 -19.78
CA TYR A 226 -13.13 -17.23 -21.15
C TYR A 226 -12.68 -18.68 -21.24
N ASN A 227 -13.34 -19.48 -22.10
CA ASN A 227 -13.02 -20.89 -22.35
C ASN A 227 -12.83 -21.75 -21.09
N GLY A 228 -13.65 -21.49 -20.05
CA GLY A 228 -13.60 -22.20 -18.79
C GLY A 228 -12.35 -21.95 -17.94
N ILE A 229 -11.59 -20.88 -18.23
CA ILE A 229 -10.52 -20.41 -17.35
C ILE A 229 -11.17 -19.69 -16.16
N GLY A 230 -11.13 -20.33 -14.99
CA GLY A 230 -11.76 -19.79 -13.77
C GLY A 230 -11.08 -18.52 -13.29
N ILE A 231 -11.88 -17.46 -13.07
CA ILE A 231 -11.39 -16.16 -12.60
C ILE A 231 -10.87 -16.30 -11.18
N GLY A 232 -9.54 -16.24 -11.01
CA GLY A 232 -8.87 -16.35 -9.71
C GLY A 232 -8.71 -17.78 -9.19
N THR A 233 -9.24 -18.78 -9.85
CA THR A 233 -9.12 -20.21 -9.47
C THR A 233 -8.19 -21.00 -10.39
N ASP A 234 -7.97 -20.53 -11.61
CA ASP A 234 -7.02 -21.12 -12.54
C ASP A 234 -5.78 -20.22 -12.75
N SER A 235 -4.64 -20.85 -12.94
CA SER A 235 -3.39 -20.12 -13.20
C SER A 235 -3.38 -19.50 -14.59
N TYR A 236 -3.13 -18.18 -14.64
CA TYR A 236 -2.90 -17.44 -15.87
C TYR A 236 -1.50 -16.80 -15.92
N MET A 237 -0.54 -17.39 -15.22
CA MET A 237 0.87 -17.04 -15.34
C MET A 237 1.58 -17.95 -16.33
N ILE A 238 2.54 -17.38 -17.05
CA ILE A 238 3.38 -18.11 -18.01
C ILE A 238 4.02 -19.29 -17.29
N SER A 239 3.83 -20.50 -17.85
CA SER A 239 4.32 -21.75 -17.24
C SER A 239 5.75 -22.12 -17.67
N ASP A 240 6.31 -21.46 -18.69
CA ASP A 240 7.66 -21.74 -19.23
C ASP A 240 8.80 -21.33 -18.27
N GLY A 241 8.48 -20.49 -17.29
CA GLY A 241 9.35 -20.21 -16.16
C GLY A 241 10.44 -19.18 -16.40
N TYR A 242 10.60 -18.62 -17.60
CA TYR A 242 11.61 -17.59 -17.88
C TYR A 242 11.17 -16.57 -18.93
N ILE A 243 11.82 -15.41 -18.88
CA ILE A 243 11.74 -14.37 -19.91
C ILE A 243 13.18 -13.96 -20.27
N ILE A 244 13.41 -13.69 -21.54
CA ILE A 244 14.68 -13.11 -22.02
C ILE A 244 14.52 -11.59 -22.04
N PHE A 245 15.49 -10.91 -21.44
CA PHE A 245 15.64 -9.46 -21.44
C PHE A 245 16.95 -9.09 -22.12
N LYS A 246 17.06 -7.84 -22.53
CA LYS A 246 18.35 -7.19 -22.79
C LYS A 246 18.60 -6.16 -21.72
N ASN A 247 19.79 -6.15 -21.15
CA ASN A 247 20.18 -5.14 -20.18
C ASN A 247 20.14 -3.75 -20.85
N ALA A 248 19.39 -2.82 -20.26
CA ALA A 248 19.19 -1.49 -20.85
C ALA A 248 20.49 -0.67 -20.94
N LEU A 249 21.49 -0.97 -20.13
CA LEU A 249 22.75 -0.24 -20.10
C LEU A 249 23.82 -0.86 -21.01
N THR A 250 23.83 -2.17 -21.18
CA THR A 250 24.88 -2.89 -21.94
C THR A 250 24.40 -3.46 -23.26
N GLY A 251 23.09 -3.66 -23.44
CA GLY A 251 22.51 -4.35 -24.59
C GLY A 251 22.63 -5.89 -24.56
N GLU A 252 23.30 -6.43 -23.56
CA GLU A 252 23.54 -7.89 -23.47
C GLU A 252 22.24 -8.63 -23.09
N PRO A 253 21.91 -9.71 -23.80
CA PRO A 253 20.76 -10.52 -23.47
C PRO A 253 21.03 -11.38 -22.23
N TYR A 254 20.00 -11.55 -21.39
CA TYR A 254 20.04 -12.43 -20.26
C TYR A 254 18.67 -13.03 -19.97
N ARG A 255 18.66 -14.11 -19.19
CA ARG A 255 17.47 -14.86 -18.84
C ARG A 255 17.06 -14.58 -17.41
N ALA A 256 15.80 -14.22 -17.18
CA ALA A 256 15.20 -14.11 -15.86
C ALA A 256 14.22 -15.26 -15.60
N ASN A 257 14.45 -16.02 -14.54
CA ASN A 257 13.58 -17.08 -14.08
C ASN A 257 12.60 -16.57 -13.03
N TYR A 258 11.38 -17.11 -12.98
CA TYR A 258 10.39 -16.78 -11.92
C TYR A 258 10.65 -17.55 -10.62
N THR A 259 11.29 -18.70 -10.70
CA THR A 259 11.43 -19.67 -9.61
C THR A 259 12.89 -19.93 -9.30
N GLY A 260 13.15 -20.47 -8.10
CA GLY A 260 14.48 -20.82 -7.68
C GLY A 260 15.18 -19.74 -6.85
N ASN A 261 16.31 -20.09 -6.26
CA ASN A 261 17.09 -19.18 -5.41
C ASN A 261 17.92 -18.18 -6.23
N ASP A 262 18.17 -18.48 -7.48
CA ASP A 262 18.84 -17.66 -8.48
C ASP A 262 17.90 -16.67 -9.21
N SER A 263 16.62 -16.70 -8.86
CA SER A 263 15.63 -15.78 -9.41
C SER A 263 16.02 -14.31 -9.08
N PRO A 264 16.00 -13.38 -10.05
CA PRO A 264 16.30 -11.97 -9.83
C PRO A 264 15.19 -11.22 -9.10
N LEU A 265 14.19 -11.92 -8.55
CA LEU A 265 13.00 -11.34 -7.93
C LEU A 265 13.13 -11.11 -6.42
N TRP A 266 14.26 -11.45 -5.83
CA TRP A 266 14.50 -11.30 -4.42
C TRP A 266 14.88 -9.87 -4.04
N SER A 267 14.32 -9.42 -2.92
CA SER A 267 14.77 -8.22 -2.22
C SER A 267 15.31 -8.60 -0.85
N PHE A 268 16.43 -8.01 -0.50
CA PHE A 268 17.10 -8.22 0.79
C PHE A 268 17.31 -6.87 1.45
N SER A 269 17.08 -6.78 2.75
CA SER A 269 17.35 -5.55 3.47
C SER A 269 17.89 -5.80 4.88
N HIS A 270 18.80 -4.93 5.28
CA HIS A 270 19.38 -4.84 6.63
C HIS A 270 19.02 -3.47 7.20
N THR A 271 18.38 -3.45 8.36
CA THR A 271 17.96 -2.23 9.03
C THR A 271 18.53 -2.21 10.44
N PHE A 272 19.20 -1.12 10.80
CA PHE A 272 19.69 -0.83 12.14
C PHE A 272 18.92 0.34 12.70
N ASP A 273 18.28 0.15 13.85
CA ASP A 273 17.50 1.17 14.54
C ASP A 273 18.14 1.50 15.89
N LEU A 274 18.25 2.80 16.19
CA LEU A 274 18.54 3.32 17.52
C LEU A 274 17.37 4.21 17.93
N PHE A 275 16.65 3.83 18.96
CA PHE A 275 15.47 4.58 19.40
C PHE A 275 15.32 4.54 20.92
N GLY A 276 14.62 5.52 21.46
CA GLY A 276 14.39 5.57 22.91
C GLY A 276 13.72 6.86 23.35
N LYS A 277 13.56 6.93 24.66
CA LYS A 277 13.00 8.09 25.35
C LYS A 277 13.80 8.40 26.62
N ASN A 278 13.89 9.68 26.98
CA ASN A 278 14.55 10.14 28.19
C ASN A 278 13.64 11.14 28.91
N ASP A 279 13.39 10.93 30.18
CA ASP A 279 12.73 11.91 31.05
C ASP A 279 13.72 13.04 31.36
N LEU A 280 13.40 14.25 30.94
CA LEU A 280 14.19 15.46 31.19
C LEU A 280 13.75 16.19 32.46
N GLY A 281 12.75 15.65 33.17
CA GLY A 281 12.11 16.31 34.31
C GLY A 281 11.07 17.36 33.90
N ASN A 282 10.25 17.79 34.87
CA ASN A 282 9.19 18.80 34.67
C ASN A 282 8.23 18.44 33.51
N ASP A 283 7.91 17.13 33.35
CA ASP A 283 7.03 16.58 32.31
C ASP A 283 7.55 16.73 30.87
N TRP A 284 8.84 17.05 30.69
CA TRP A 284 9.50 17.01 29.41
C TRP A 284 10.10 15.64 29.15
N PHE A 285 9.81 15.11 27.97
CA PHE A 285 10.41 13.91 27.41
C PHE A 285 11.16 14.25 26.14
N PHE A 286 12.40 13.80 26.03
CA PHE A 286 13.13 13.76 24.77
C PHE A 286 13.02 12.36 24.18
N LYS A 287 12.64 12.29 22.91
CA LYS A 287 12.54 11.03 22.16
C LYS A 287 13.40 11.12 20.91
N HIS A 288 13.96 10.00 20.56
CA HIS A 288 14.78 9.87 19.37
C HIS A 288 14.51 8.55 18.67
N SER A 289 14.64 8.57 17.34
CA SER A 289 14.61 7.39 16.51
C SER A 289 15.51 7.62 15.30
N THR A 290 16.52 6.76 15.11
CA THR A 290 17.45 6.80 13.99
C THR A 290 17.46 5.44 13.32
N ARG A 291 17.38 5.44 11.99
CA ARG A 291 17.39 4.24 11.14
C ARG A 291 18.47 4.38 10.08
N ILE A 292 19.30 3.35 9.95
CA ILE A 292 20.16 3.14 8.80
C ILE A 292 19.71 1.85 8.14
N ARG A 293 19.43 1.93 6.85
CA ARG A 293 18.96 0.78 6.08
C ARG A 293 19.74 0.67 4.79
N TYR A 294 20.21 -0.53 4.52
CA TYR A 294 20.74 -0.94 3.23
C TYR A 294 19.80 -2.01 2.64
N ALA A 295 19.46 -1.87 1.37
CA ALA A 295 18.69 -2.87 0.66
C ALA A 295 19.19 -3.08 -0.75
N GLU A 296 19.00 -4.29 -1.26
CA GLU A 296 19.13 -4.63 -2.66
C GLU A 296 17.80 -5.20 -3.12
N SER A 297 17.13 -4.47 -3.98
CA SER A 297 15.76 -4.77 -4.38
C SER A 297 15.66 -5.00 -5.88
N SER A 298 14.89 -6.01 -6.26
CA SER A 298 14.53 -6.27 -7.66
C SER A 298 13.04 -6.56 -7.79
N ALA A 299 12.49 -6.34 -8.97
CA ALA A 299 11.09 -6.66 -9.26
C ALA A 299 10.89 -7.05 -10.71
N LEU A 300 10.08 -8.09 -10.93
CA LEU A 300 9.55 -8.43 -12.25
C LEU A 300 8.04 -8.19 -12.25
N ILE A 301 7.59 -7.39 -13.21
CA ILE A 301 6.16 -7.15 -13.43
C ILE A 301 5.80 -7.59 -14.84
N PRO A 302 5.08 -8.69 -14.98
CA PRO A 302 4.39 -9.02 -16.21
C PRO A 302 3.14 -8.15 -16.31
N LEU A 303 3.10 -7.21 -17.25
CA LEU A 303 1.94 -6.36 -17.51
C LEU A 303 1.19 -6.87 -18.72
N PRO A 304 -0.09 -7.25 -18.59
CA PRO A 304 -0.92 -7.49 -19.75
C PRO A 304 -0.99 -6.23 -20.63
N ALA A 305 -0.54 -6.35 -21.88
CA ALA A 305 -0.55 -5.27 -22.87
C ALA A 305 -1.66 -5.44 -23.92
N GLY A 306 -2.71 -6.19 -23.54
CA GLY A 306 -3.92 -6.45 -24.30
C GLY A 306 -3.95 -7.81 -24.99
N SER A 307 -5.14 -8.34 -25.11
CA SER A 307 -5.45 -9.53 -25.89
C SER A 307 -5.81 -9.12 -27.31
N VAL A 308 -5.29 -9.82 -28.30
CA VAL A 308 -5.57 -9.57 -29.71
C VAL A 308 -6.08 -10.83 -30.37
N LYS A 309 -7.08 -10.67 -31.26
CA LYS A 309 -7.56 -11.79 -32.09
C LYS A 309 -6.42 -12.21 -33.03
N ARG A 310 -6.14 -13.50 -33.07
CA ARG A 310 -5.07 -14.09 -33.90
C ARG A 310 -5.25 -13.77 -35.39
N GLY A 311 -6.47 -13.76 -35.88
CA GLY A 311 -6.76 -13.57 -37.29
C GLY A 311 -6.05 -14.63 -38.16
N ASN A 312 -5.41 -14.19 -39.24
CA ASN A 312 -4.63 -15.06 -40.14
C ASN A 312 -3.16 -15.22 -39.72
N GLN A 313 -2.71 -14.55 -38.66
CA GLN A 313 -1.34 -14.66 -38.16
C GLN A 313 -1.12 -16.05 -37.52
N GLY A 314 -0.14 -16.79 -38.00
CA GLY A 314 0.31 -18.02 -37.37
C GLY A 314 1.10 -17.74 -36.08
N TYR A 315 0.78 -18.52 -35.05
CA TYR A 315 1.56 -18.56 -33.81
C TYR A 315 1.88 -20.00 -33.45
N ILE A 316 3.05 -20.23 -32.94
CA ILE A 316 3.53 -21.57 -32.56
C ILE A 316 4.15 -21.51 -31.16
N TYR A 317 3.98 -22.59 -30.39
CA TYR A 317 4.69 -22.79 -29.13
C TYR A 317 6.18 -22.96 -29.35
N LEU A 318 6.97 -22.81 -28.29
CA LEU A 318 8.43 -22.96 -28.39
C LEU A 318 8.87 -24.37 -28.79
N ASP A 319 8.04 -25.39 -28.56
CA ASP A 319 8.25 -26.77 -29.00
C ASP A 319 7.92 -27.01 -30.50
N GLY A 320 7.48 -26.00 -31.24
CA GLY A 320 7.11 -26.08 -32.63
C GLY A 320 5.64 -26.42 -32.91
N THR A 321 4.85 -26.72 -31.88
CA THR A 321 3.43 -27.05 -32.04
C THR A 321 2.62 -25.79 -32.40
N PRO A 322 1.76 -25.84 -33.45
CA PRO A 322 0.88 -24.71 -33.79
C PRO A 322 -0.10 -24.35 -32.66
N TYR A 323 -0.26 -23.07 -32.40
CA TYR A 323 -1.30 -22.54 -31.53
C TYR A 323 -2.56 -22.22 -32.32
N THR A 324 -3.69 -22.79 -31.91
CA THR A 324 -4.97 -22.68 -32.64
C THR A 324 -6.01 -21.81 -31.92
N GLY A 325 -5.69 -21.26 -30.74
CA GLY A 325 -6.62 -20.41 -29.99
C GLY A 325 -7.04 -19.15 -30.76
N GLU A 326 -8.19 -18.61 -30.46
CA GLU A 326 -8.75 -17.42 -31.10
C GLU A 326 -7.96 -16.14 -30.75
N TYR A 327 -7.49 -16.04 -29.51
CA TYR A 327 -6.77 -14.87 -28.98
C TYR A 327 -5.33 -15.23 -28.60
N VAL A 328 -4.45 -14.25 -28.72
CA VAL A 328 -3.13 -14.26 -28.11
C VAL A 328 -3.06 -13.10 -27.13
N GLN A 329 -2.41 -13.31 -26.00
CA GLN A 329 -2.12 -12.25 -25.03
C GLN A 329 -0.77 -11.62 -25.35
N ARG A 330 -0.77 -10.31 -25.56
CA ARG A 330 0.46 -9.50 -25.59
C ARG A 330 0.82 -9.12 -24.16
N MET A 331 2.08 -9.28 -23.79
CA MET A 331 2.60 -8.97 -22.46
C MET A 331 3.82 -8.07 -22.56
N LEU A 332 3.88 -7.05 -21.73
CA LEU A 332 5.08 -6.27 -21.45
C LEU A 332 5.66 -6.77 -20.12
N ALA A 333 6.78 -7.42 -20.17
CA ALA A 333 7.54 -7.74 -18.96
C ALA A 333 8.51 -6.60 -18.65
N ILE A 334 8.46 -6.11 -17.42
CA ILE A 334 9.37 -5.09 -16.89
C ILE A 334 10.15 -5.73 -15.76
N LEU A 335 11.46 -5.79 -15.90
CA LEU A 335 12.39 -6.20 -14.86
C LEU A 335 13.18 -4.99 -14.39
N SER A 336 13.05 -4.63 -13.13
CA SER A 336 14.04 -3.82 -12.44
C SER A 336 15.06 -4.77 -11.86
N PRO A 337 16.30 -4.77 -12.37
CA PRO A 337 17.38 -5.58 -11.82
C PRO A 337 17.69 -5.18 -10.39
N LYS A 338 18.54 -5.94 -9.72
CA LYS A 338 18.96 -5.70 -8.35
C LYS A 338 19.57 -4.30 -8.21
N THR A 339 18.85 -3.42 -7.52
CA THR A 339 19.22 -2.02 -7.29
C THR A 339 19.59 -1.84 -5.81
N PRO A 340 20.83 -1.44 -5.52
CA PRO A 340 21.23 -1.11 -4.15
C PRO A 340 20.66 0.24 -3.74
N THR A 341 20.09 0.29 -2.53
CA THR A 341 19.58 1.52 -1.92
C THR A 341 20.13 1.68 -0.51
N THR A 342 20.39 2.92 -0.13
CA THR A 342 20.79 3.29 1.23
C THR A 342 19.86 4.37 1.75
N THR A 343 19.33 4.16 2.95
CA THR A 343 18.46 5.11 3.62
C THR A 343 19.01 5.44 5.00
N TRP A 344 19.05 6.74 5.34
CA TRP A 344 19.28 7.22 6.68
C TRP A 344 18.14 8.15 7.07
N MET A 345 17.49 7.83 8.18
CA MET A 345 16.41 8.64 8.75
C MET A 345 16.70 8.90 10.22
N THR A 346 16.46 10.12 10.67
CA THR A 346 16.59 10.47 12.08
C THR A 346 15.46 11.41 12.47
N ARG A 347 14.71 11.06 13.50
CA ARG A 347 13.69 11.88 14.12
C ARG A 347 14.08 12.16 15.56
N LEU A 348 14.15 13.44 15.90
CA LEU A 348 14.45 13.93 17.25
C LEU A 348 13.31 14.84 17.64
N TRP A 349 12.74 14.62 18.84
CA TRP A 349 11.68 15.51 19.29
C TRP A 349 11.58 15.56 20.81
N ALA A 350 11.12 16.71 21.29
CA ALA A 350 10.76 16.94 22.67
C ALA A 350 9.24 17.06 22.77
N GLU A 351 8.66 16.46 23.80
CA GLU A 351 7.25 16.61 24.12
C GLU A 351 7.04 16.92 25.59
N LYS A 352 6.03 17.73 25.86
CA LYS A 352 5.60 18.04 27.22
C LYS A 352 4.09 17.95 27.31
N LYS A 353 3.60 17.28 28.35
CA LYS A 353 2.19 17.20 28.66
C LYS A 353 1.93 17.91 29.97
N THR A 354 1.06 18.93 29.94
CA THR A 354 0.52 19.60 31.10
C THR A 354 -0.97 19.31 31.20
N ASP A 355 -1.66 19.91 32.16
CA ASP A 355 -3.13 19.75 32.28
C ASP A 355 -3.90 20.22 31.05
N ASN A 356 -3.44 21.29 30.39
CA ASN A 356 -4.13 21.92 29.29
C ASN A 356 -3.43 21.84 27.94
N HIS A 357 -2.14 21.52 27.90
CA HIS A 357 -1.33 21.51 26.69
C HIS A 357 -0.57 20.21 26.49
N GLN A 358 -0.42 19.82 25.24
CA GLN A 358 0.52 18.78 24.83
C GLN A 358 1.39 19.32 23.68
N TRP A 359 2.52 19.90 24.04
CA TRP A 359 3.49 20.43 23.07
C TRP A 359 4.39 19.35 22.49
N ARG A 360 4.71 19.49 21.21
CA ARG A 360 5.69 18.65 20.53
C ARG A 360 6.50 19.50 19.56
N PHE A 361 7.82 19.43 19.67
CA PHE A 361 8.77 20.11 18.79
C PHE A 361 9.78 19.08 18.27
N GLY A 362 10.01 19.03 16.98
CA GLY A 362 10.91 18.02 16.46
C GLY A 362 11.49 18.33 15.09
N VAL A 363 12.46 17.50 14.72
CA VAL A 363 13.10 17.49 13.41
C VAL A 363 13.13 16.05 12.89
N LEU A 364 12.74 15.85 11.63
CA LEU A 364 12.88 14.61 10.88
C LEU A 364 13.84 14.87 9.71
N GLY A 365 15.02 14.27 9.76
CA GLY A 365 15.95 14.20 8.64
C GLY A 365 15.81 12.87 7.89
N GLN A 366 15.79 12.92 6.58
CA GLN A 366 15.73 11.76 5.70
C GLN A 366 16.75 11.92 4.58
N TYR A 367 17.56 10.91 4.38
CA TYR A 367 18.48 10.78 3.25
C TYR A 367 18.23 9.44 2.58
N TYR A 368 18.04 9.47 1.29
CA TYR A 368 17.83 8.28 0.45
C TYR A 368 18.77 8.34 -0.74
N LYS A 369 19.44 7.25 -1.03
CA LYS A 369 20.31 7.09 -2.18
C LYS A 369 19.96 5.79 -2.90
N GLU A 370 19.88 5.86 -4.22
CA GLU A 370 19.82 4.69 -5.10
C GLU A 370 20.88 4.78 -6.18
N ASP A 371 21.46 3.62 -6.51
CA ASP A 371 22.54 3.53 -7.47
C ASP A 371 22.09 2.72 -8.69
N ASN A 372 22.21 3.33 -9.87
CA ASN A 372 22.02 2.68 -11.16
C ASN A 372 20.64 1.97 -11.33
N TYR A 373 19.57 2.61 -10.85
CA TYR A 373 18.24 2.10 -11.14
C TYR A 373 18.00 2.10 -12.65
N HIS A 374 17.57 0.97 -13.19
CA HIS A 374 17.11 0.89 -14.57
C HIS A 374 16.02 -0.17 -14.71
N GLN A 375 15.30 -0.10 -15.82
CA GLN A 375 14.31 -1.10 -16.19
C GLN A 375 14.72 -1.76 -17.49
N ASP A 376 14.76 -3.08 -17.47
CA ASP A 376 14.84 -3.89 -18.66
C ASP A 376 13.45 -4.32 -19.07
N ARG A 377 13.13 -4.23 -20.33
CA ARG A 377 11.78 -4.49 -20.85
C ARG A 377 11.82 -5.46 -22.01
N SER A 378 10.79 -6.31 -22.09
CA SER A 378 10.63 -7.29 -23.13
C SER A 378 9.14 -7.46 -23.44
N PHE A 379 8.78 -7.36 -24.71
CA PHE A 379 7.46 -7.78 -25.19
C PHE A 379 7.51 -9.25 -25.60
N LEU A 380 6.41 -9.94 -25.32
CA LEU A 380 6.21 -11.31 -25.74
C LEU A 380 4.73 -11.59 -25.99
N PHE A 381 4.45 -12.67 -26.70
CA PHE A 381 3.12 -13.25 -26.77
C PHE A 381 3.04 -14.53 -25.95
N HIS A 382 1.86 -14.78 -25.37
CA HIS A 382 1.56 -16.07 -24.79
C HIS A 382 0.13 -16.54 -25.14
N SER A 383 -0.11 -17.82 -24.99
CA SER A 383 -1.41 -18.45 -25.21
C SER A 383 -2.44 -17.97 -24.21
N VAL A 384 -3.71 -17.96 -24.61
CA VAL A 384 -4.85 -17.70 -23.71
C VAL A 384 -5.47 -19.05 -23.33
N GLU A 385 -4.90 -19.66 -22.29
CA GLU A 385 -5.28 -20.99 -21.78
C GLU A 385 -4.92 -21.10 -20.29
N LYS A 386 -5.38 -22.15 -19.63
CA LYS A 386 -4.90 -22.51 -18.29
C LYS A 386 -3.41 -22.79 -18.35
N GLN A 387 -2.63 -22.12 -17.48
CA GLN A 387 -1.16 -22.21 -17.47
C GLN A 387 -0.55 -21.83 -18.83
N PRO A 388 -0.67 -20.55 -19.23
CA PRO A 388 -0.25 -20.08 -20.55
C PRO A 388 1.22 -20.39 -20.84
N ARG A 389 1.53 -20.61 -22.12
CA ARG A 389 2.88 -20.83 -22.61
C ARG A 389 3.29 -19.73 -23.58
N ILE A 390 4.57 -19.45 -23.65
CA ILE A 390 5.13 -18.45 -24.56
C ILE A 390 4.88 -18.90 -26.01
N LEU A 391 4.53 -17.93 -26.85
CA LEU A 391 4.30 -18.12 -28.27
C LEU A 391 5.30 -17.27 -29.08
N ARG A 392 5.73 -17.78 -30.22
CA ARG A 392 6.41 -16.99 -31.25
C ARG A 392 5.52 -16.88 -32.49
N ARG A 393 5.69 -15.81 -33.24
CA ARG A 393 5.05 -15.72 -34.56
C ARG A 393 5.64 -16.77 -35.50
N ASP A 394 4.82 -17.35 -36.33
CA ASP A 394 5.29 -18.24 -37.38
C ASP A 394 6.25 -17.48 -38.30
N GLY A 395 7.34 -18.16 -38.67
CA GLY A 395 8.43 -17.55 -39.44
C GLY A 395 9.46 -16.78 -38.63
N THR A 396 9.30 -16.64 -37.30
CA THR A 396 10.31 -16.04 -36.42
C THR A 396 10.99 -17.09 -35.55
N THR A 397 12.25 -16.81 -35.13
CA THR A 397 12.97 -17.68 -34.21
C THR A 397 12.93 -17.19 -32.77
N ASP A 398 12.76 -15.87 -32.56
CA ASP A 398 12.76 -15.24 -31.27
C ASP A 398 11.29 -15.00 -30.80
N PRO A 399 10.88 -15.50 -29.63
CA PRO A 399 9.55 -15.23 -29.05
C PRO A 399 9.45 -13.85 -28.42
N PHE A 400 10.57 -13.18 -28.13
CA PHE A 400 10.62 -11.89 -27.50
C PHE A 400 10.88 -10.81 -28.55
N PHE A 401 10.24 -9.66 -28.40
CA PHE A 401 10.35 -8.56 -29.35
C PHE A 401 10.29 -7.21 -28.63
N ASP A 402 10.70 -6.13 -29.33
CA ASP A 402 10.66 -4.75 -28.83
C ASP A 402 11.34 -4.61 -27.45
N TYR A 403 12.58 -5.09 -27.35
CA TYR A 403 13.38 -4.96 -26.13
C TYR A 403 13.65 -3.51 -25.78
N ASN A 404 13.67 -3.21 -24.46
CA ASN A 404 13.96 -1.89 -23.89
C ASN A 404 12.99 -0.77 -24.28
N VAL A 405 11.83 -1.10 -24.83
CA VAL A 405 10.80 -0.12 -25.13
C VAL A 405 10.42 0.66 -23.87
N GLY A 406 10.71 1.95 -23.88
CA GLY A 406 10.46 2.81 -22.74
C GLY A 406 11.30 2.47 -21.50
N ALA A 407 12.48 1.90 -21.66
CA ALA A 407 13.44 1.70 -20.59
C ALA A 407 13.75 3.00 -19.84
N GLU A 408 14.03 2.89 -18.55
CA GLU A 408 14.30 3.99 -17.65
C GLU A 408 15.67 3.82 -17.02
N TYR A 409 16.33 4.94 -16.74
CA TYR A 409 17.54 4.97 -15.91
C TYR A 409 17.57 6.25 -15.11
N HIS A 410 17.83 6.12 -13.81
CA HIS A 410 18.30 7.22 -12.96
C HIS A 410 19.16 6.68 -11.82
N SER A 411 20.04 7.55 -11.32
CA SER A 411 20.88 7.31 -10.17
C SER A 411 20.99 8.62 -9.40
N GLY A 412 20.85 8.60 -8.07
CA GLY A 412 20.91 9.81 -7.33
C GLY A 412 20.51 9.68 -5.87
N TYR A 413 20.34 10.84 -5.24
CA TYR A 413 19.90 10.91 -3.86
C TYR A 413 18.85 11.99 -3.63
N GLU A 414 18.11 11.78 -2.57
CA GLU A 414 17.07 12.68 -2.09
C GLU A 414 17.27 12.95 -0.61
N THR A 415 17.23 14.22 -0.23
CA THR A 415 17.35 14.67 1.15
C THR A 415 16.12 15.49 1.54
N LYS A 416 15.52 15.15 2.68
CA LYS A 416 14.45 15.95 3.29
C LYS A 416 14.80 16.27 4.73
N ILE A 417 14.59 17.51 5.13
CA ILE A 417 14.72 17.96 6.52
C ILE A 417 13.43 18.68 6.88
N THR A 418 12.68 18.12 7.81
CA THR A 418 11.38 18.63 8.26
C THR A 418 11.48 19.06 9.71
N ALA A 419 11.39 20.36 9.98
CA ALA A 419 11.28 20.91 11.32
C ALA A 419 9.81 21.21 11.62
N TYR A 420 9.28 20.72 12.75
CA TYR A 420 7.87 20.84 13.09
C TYR A 420 7.62 21.21 14.53
N ALA A 421 6.47 21.86 14.73
CA ALA A 421 5.91 22.17 16.03
C ALA A 421 4.41 21.89 16.05
N SER A 422 3.90 21.34 17.14
CA SER A 422 2.46 21.12 17.34
C SER A 422 2.07 21.28 18.79
N ASP A 423 0.80 21.64 19.02
CA ASP A 423 0.19 21.71 20.33
C ASP A 423 -1.23 21.15 20.26
N SER A 424 -1.62 20.39 21.29
CA SER A 424 -3.02 20.06 21.58
C SER A 424 -3.41 20.77 22.88
N TRP A 425 -4.31 21.74 22.76
CA TRP A 425 -4.68 22.67 23.80
C TRP A 425 -6.15 22.52 24.21
N ASN A 426 -6.40 22.16 25.46
CA ASN A 426 -7.71 22.24 26.09
C ASN A 426 -7.95 23.69 26.50
N ALA A 427 -8.34 24.54 25.53
CA ALA A 427 -8.42 26.00 25.69
C ALA A 427 -9.46 26.42 26.74
N THR A 428 -10.58 25.71 26.74
CA THR A 428 -11.68 25.89 27.75
C THR A 428 -12.34 24.52 27.96
N PRO A 429 -13.24 24.38 28.99
CA PRO A 429 -13.99 23.15 29.16
C PRO A 429 -14.84 22.73 27.94
N TRP A 430 -15.17 23.69 27.08
CA TRP A 430 -16.03 23.48 25.91
C TRP A 430 -15.25 23.52 24.57
N LEU A 431 -13.93 23.86 24.55
CA LEU A 431 -13.13 24.02 23.34
C LEU A 431 -11.78 23.33 23.46
N ASP A 432 -11.55 22.32 22.62
CA ASP A 432 -10.23 21.72 22.38
C ASP A 432 -9.71 22.17 21.02
N LEU A 433 -8.44 22.56 20.96
CA LEU A 433 -7.73 22.94 19.75
C LEU A 433 -6.52 22.03 19.59
N SER A 434 -6.26 21.59 18.37
CA SER A 434 -4.98 20.95 18.00
C SER A 434 -4.47 21.64 16.74
N TYR A 435 -3.23 22.07 16.77
CA TYR A 435 -2.62 22.77 15.64
C TYR A 435 -1.14 22.45 15.54
N GLY A 436 -0.63 22.56 14.33
CA GLY A 436 0.79 22.37 14.07
C GLY A 436 1.19 22.80 12.68
N ALA A 437 2.48 23.01 12.53
CA ALA A 437 3.07 23.33 11.23
C ALA A 437 4.44 22.70 11.10
N ASN A 438 4.87 22.51 9.86
CA ASN A 438 6.25 22.20 9.56
C ASN A 438 6.80 23.03 8.41
N PHE A 439 8.11 23.16 8.44
CA PHE A 439 8.90 23.67 7.34
C PHE A 439 9.82 22.55 6.86
N GLN A 440 9.79 22.25 5.57
CA GLN A 440 10.56 21.16 4.97
C GLN A 440 11.49 21.70 3.89
N TYR A 441 12.77 21.41 4.01
CA TYR A 441 13.75 21.50 2.93
C TYR A 441 13.80 20.17 2.21
N HIS A 442 13.78 20.19 0.87
CA HIS A 442 13.79 19.02 0.02
C HIS A 442 14.78 19.22 -1.13
N LYS A 443 15.71 18.28 -1.30
CA LYS A 443 16.73 18.31 -2.36
C LYS A 443 16.76 16.98 -3.13
N LEU A 444 16.87 17.09 -4.46
CA LEU A 444 17.13 15.99 -5.40
C LEU A 444 18.41 16.27 -6.17
N GLU A 445 19.29 15.27 -6.29
CA GLU A 445 20.52 15.37 -7.10
C GLU A 445 20.90 14.01 -7.68
N GLY A 446 21.34 13.99 -8.96
CA GLY A 446 21.75 12.77 -9.64
C GLY A 446 21.86 12.92 -11.14
N ASP A 447 21.70 11.79 -11.81
CA ASP A 447 21.71 11.70 -13.27
C ASP A 447 20.62 10.75 -13.77
N TYR A 448 20.17 10.96 -15.02
CA TYR A 448 19.13 10.17 -15.66
C TYR A 448 19.31 10.12 -17.18
N SER A 449 18.61 9.21 -17.83
CA SER A 449 18.66 9.07 -19.29
C SER A 449 17.51 9.83 -19.96
N LEU A 450 17.86 10.72 -20.90
CA LEU A 450 16.91 11.39 -21.83
C LEU A 450 16.73 10.62 -23.15
N GLN A 451 17.18 9.39 -23.26
CA GLN A 451 17.08 8.60 -24.49
C GLN A 451 15.63 8.47 -24.97
N PRO A 452 15.35 8.69 -26.25
CA PRO A 452 14.05 8.39 -26.81
C PRO A 452 13.67 6.94 -26.61
N ARG A 453 12.42 6.70 -26.29
CA ARG A 453 11.91 5.33 -26.17
C ARG A 453 11.72 4.71 -27.53
N GLY A 454 12.28 3.53 -27.73
CA GLY A 454 12.18 2.78 -28.97
C GLY A 454 12.58 1.35 -28.79
N ALA A 455 12.20 0.49 -29.74
CA ALA A 455 12.58 -0.90 -29.74
C ALA A 455 14.10 -1.05 -29.82
N ASN A 456 14.66 -1.96 -29.02
CA ASN A 456 16.08 -2.32 -29.02
C ASN A 456 17.05 -1.16 -28.74
N VAL A 457 16.62 -0.12 -28.05
CA VAL A 457 17.47 1.01 -27.68
C VAL A 457 18.23 0.69 -26.40
N VAL A 458 19.56 0.80 -26.47
CA VAL A 458 20.43 0.78 -25.30
C VAL A 458 20.58 2.20 -24.77
N LEU A 459 20.44 2.39 -23.46
CA LEU A 459 20.60 3.70 -22.82
C LEU A 459 22.09 4.06 -22.80
N ASN A 460 22.46 5.08 -23.58
CA ASN A 460 23.86 5.49 -23.74
C ASN A 460 24.23 6.63 -22.78
N GLN A 461 25.53 6.72 -22.50
CA GLN A 461 26.14 7.85 -21.81
C GLN A 461 26.62 8.91 -22.80
N PRO A 462 26.78 10.21 -22.38
CA PRO A 462 26.58 10.67 -20.99
C PRO A 462 25.11 10.83 -20.62
N PHE A 463 24.80 10.56 -19.33
CA PHE A 463 23.49 10.84 -18.77
C PHE A 463 23.33 12.33 -18.45
N THR A 464 22.10 12.80 -18.36
CA THR A 464 21.78 14.17 -18.01
C THR A 464 21.75 14.33 -16.50
N THR A 465 22.50 15.29 -15.98
CA THR A 465 22.55 15.61 -14.56
C THR A 465 21.37 16.46 -14.14
N PHE A 466 20.94 16.33 -12.89
CA PHE A 466 19.96 17.18 -12.26
C PHE A 466 20.38 17.57 -10.83
N ASN A 467 19.95 18.75 -10.40
CA ASN A 467 20.13 19.24 -9.05
C ASN A 467 19.02 20.25 -8.77
N HIS A 468 18.07 19.90 -7.88
CA HIS A 468 16.92 20.71 -7.53
C HIS A 468 16.75 20.77 -6.02
N ASP A 469 16.31 21.93 -5.51
CA ASP A 469 15.93 22.09 -4.13
C ASP A 469 14.65 22.91 -3.99
N TRP A 470 13.87 22.62 -2.97
CA TRP A 470 12.59 23.25 -2.67
C TRP A 470 12.38 23.41 -1.18
N TYR A 471 11.49 24.35 -0.87
CA TYR A 471 10.96 24.58 0.47
C TYR A 471 9.46 24.40 0.48
N HIS A 472 8.96 23.68 1.49
CA HIS A 472 7.53 23.43 1.65
C HIS A 472 7.07 23.92 3.01
N LEU A 473 5.83 24.41 3.07
CA LEU A 473 5.13 24.74 4.29
C LEU A 473 3.88 23.88 4.39
N ASN A 474 3.75 23.13 5.49
CA ASN A 474 2.60 22.29 5.76
C ASN A 474 2.01 22.65 7.12
N GLY A 475 0.70 22.43 7.29
CA GLY A 475 0.04 22.72 8.55
C GLY A 475 -1.27 22.01 8.74
N ASP A 476 -1.71 21.94 10.00
CA ASP A 476 -2.97 21.39 10.44
C ASP A 476 -3.59 22.23 11.54
N LEU A 477 -4.90 22.35 11.52
CA LEU A 477 -5.70 23.00 12.55
C LEU A 477 -6.97 22.22 12.76
N ARG A 478 -7.22 21.75 13.98
CA ARG A 478 -8.42 21.04 14.39
C ARG A 478 -9.05 21.76 15.57
N ALA A 479 -10.37 21.85 15.55
CA ALA A 479 -11.17 22.36 16.66
C ALA A 479 -12.27 21.37 17.02
N VAL A 480 -12.49 21.16 18.32
CA VAL A 480 -13.60 20.38 18.89
C VAL A 480 -14.35 21.28 19.84
N VAL A 481 -15.61 21.59 19.51
CA VAL A 481 -16.51 22.39 20.34
C VAL A 481 -17.50 21.47 21.06
N LYS A 482 -17.39 21.36 22.37
CA LYS A 482 -18.26 20.54 23.24
C LYS A 482 -19.47 21.33 23.61
N LEU A 483 -20.62 21.09 22.98
CA LEU A 483 -21.88 21.75 23.30
C LEU A 483 -22.56 21.16 24.55
N THR A 484 -22.37 19.85 24.72
CA THR A 484 -22.73 19.09 25.93
C THR A 484 -21.61 18.07 26.21
N PRO A 485 -21.64 17.37 27.37
CA PRO A 485 -20.66 16.29 27.61
C PRO A 485 -20.65 15.17 26.53
N GLU A 486 -21.78 14.99 25.85
CA GLU A 486 -21.94 13.90 24.87
C GLU A 486 -21.94 14.38 23.42
N PHE A 487 -22.23 15.66 23.14
CA PHE A 487 -22.44 16.18 21.78
C PHE A 487 -21.63 17.43 21.52
N GLY A 488 -21.09 17.53 20.29
CA GLY A 488 -20.38 18.72 19.86
C GLY A 488 -20.10 18.78 18.37
N LEU A 489 -19.29 19.78 17.99
CA LEU A 489 -18.92 20.08 16.63
C LEU A 489 -17.44 19.80 16.42
N LEU A 490 -17.08 19.45 15.18
CA LEU A 490 -15.72 19.19 14.71
C LEU A 490 -15.41 20.09 13.53
N ALA A 491 -14.20 20.63 13.47
CA ALA A 491 -13.66 21.30 12.29
C ALA A 491 -12.18 20.91 12.13
N ASN A 492 -11.78 20.68 10.89
CA ASN A 492 -10.39 20.35 10.56
C ASN A 492 -9.98 21.05 9.27
N PHE A 493 -8.79 21.63 9.25
CA PHE A 493 -8.14 22.18 8.07
C PHE A 493 -6.70 21.66 8.01
N THR A 494 -6.35 20.98 6.93
CA THR A 494 -4.98 20.50 6.67
C THR A 494 -4.49 21.03 5.33
N TYR A 495 -3.25 21.48 5.25
CA TYR A 495 -2.61 21.97 4.04
C TYR A 495 -1.24 21.33 3.84
N GLN A 496 -0.99 20.82 2.62
CA GLN A 496 0.31 20.28 2.23
C GLN A 496 0.80 20.86 0.91
N GLU A 497 2.10 21.09 0.84
CA GLU A 497 2.86 21.33 -0.38
C GLU A 497 3.82 20.17 -0.65
N LYS A 498 4.01 19.82 -1.93
CA LYS A 498 4.94 18.76 -2.34
C LYS A 498 5.47 19.02 -3.76
N HIS A 499 6.72 18.63 -4.01
CA HIS A 499 7.28 18.48 -5.36
C HIS A 499 7.56 17.01 -5.67
N GLY A 500 8.14 16.76 -6.82
CA GLY A 500 8.45 15.42 -7.28
C GLY A 500 9.54 14.70 -6.49
N GLN A 501 9.83 13.48 -6.88
CA GLN A 501 10.75 12.53 -6.26
C GLN A 501 11.69 11.97 -7.34
N LEU A 502 12.74 11.24 -6.96
CA LEU A 502 13.66 10.58 -7.89
C LEU A 502 12.94 9.73 -8.94
N GLU A 503 11.88 9.02 -8.55
CA GLU A 503 11.08 8.21 -9.47
C GLU A 503 10.41 8.98 -10.62
N ASN A 504 10.37 10.30 -10.59
CA ASN A 504 9.88 11.12 -11.69
C ASN A 504 10.85 11.17 -12.85
N TYR A 505 12.14 10.88 -12.65
CA TYR A 505 13.14 10.77 -13.70
C TYR A 505 13.05 9.41 -14.39
N SER A 506 12.33 9.33 -15.49
CA SER A 506 12.07 8.07 -16.17
C SER A 506 12.16 8.19 -17.69
N GLY A 507 13.37 8.44 -18.19
CA GLY A 507 13.68 8.43 -19.64
C GLY A 507 12.95 9.49 -20.45
N ALA A 508 13.23 9.61 -21.68
CA ALA A 508 12.62 10.32 -22.81
C ALA A 508 12.11 11.77 -22.65
N TYR A 509 11.95 12.33 -21.46
CA TYR A 509 11.51 13.71 -21.24
C TYR A 509 12.08 14.30 -19.94
N THR A 510 12.25 15.61 -19.92
CA THR A 510 12.65 16.34 -18.71
C THR A 510 11.46 16.37 -17.74
N PRO A 511 11.62 15.93 -16.51
CA PRO A 511 10.57 16.02 -15.49
C PRO A 511 10.17 17.49 -15.25
N ASP A 512 8.87 17.73 -15.13
CA ASP A 512 8.32 19.01 -14.68
C ASP A 512 7.84 18.85 -13.23
N PHE A 513 8.43 19.62 -12.32
CA PHE A 513 8.14 19.59 -10.90
C PHE A 513 7.27 20.77 -10.49
N ALA A 514 6.08 20.89 -11.05
CA ALA A 514 5.11 21.84 -10.55
C ALA A 514 4.77 21.55 -9.08
N LYS A 515 4.70 22.60 -8.26
CA LYS A 515 4.33 22.47 -6.85
C LYS A 515 2.90 21.94 -6.72
N THR A 516 2.75 20.75 -6.16
CA THR A 516 1.45 20.18 -5.78
C THR A 516 0.99 20.79 -4.46
N LYS A 517 -0.26 21.24 -4.41
CA LYS A 517 -0.90 21.80 -3.21
C LYS A 517 -2.14 20.99 -2.88
N THR A 518 -2.29 20.64 -1.61
CA THR A 518 -3.41 19.80 -1.14
C THR A 518 -4.08 20.44 0.07
N PRO A 519 -5.03 21.38 -0.13
CA PRO A 519 -5.91 21.84 0.93
C PRO A 519 -7.01 20.80 1.18
N PHE A 520 -7.24 20.50 2.46
CA PHE A 520 -8.32 19.66 2.97
C PHE A 520 -9.07 20.41 4.06
N LEU A 521 -10.38 20.42 3.96
CA LEU A 521 -11.27 21.01 4.96
C LEU A 521 -12.36 20.00 5.30
N ALA A 522 -12.63 19.79 6.58
CA ALA A 522 -13.73 18.97 7.06
C ALA A 522 -14.44 19.66 8.21
N GLY A 523 -15.75 19.42 8.33
CA GLY A 523 -16.55 19.90 9.44
C GLY A 523 -17.74 18.99 9.71
N GLY A 524 -18.13 18.84 10.96
CA GLY A 524 -19.18 17.90 11.31
C GLY A 524 -19.58 17.94 12.77
N ILE A 525 -20.23 16.87 13.16
CA ILE A 525 -20.76 16.65 14.52
C ILE A 525 -20.18 15.36 15.08
N TYR A 526 -20.10 15.29 16.41
CA TYR A 526 -19.92 14.04 17.13
C TYR A 526 -20.97 13.89 18.23
N TYR A 527 -21.27 12.62 18.51
CA TYR A 527 -22.07 12.23 19.66
C TYR A 527 -21.42 11.01 20.32
N ASN A 528 -21.25 11.03 21.65
CA ASN A 528 -20.60 9.96 22.37
C ASN A 528 -21.19 9.72 23.74
N ASN A 529 -21.79 8.55 23.94
CA ASN A 529 -22.22 8.07 25.23
C ASN A 529 -21.84 6.58 25.41
N LYS A 530 -22.34 5.94 26.48
CA LYS A 530 -21.98 4.54 26.81
C LYS A 530 -22.40 3.51 25.76
N TRP A 531 -23.41 3.79 24.95
CA TRP A 531 -23.97 2.83 23.97
C TRP A 531 -23.84 3.28 22.51
N LEU A 532 -23.59 4.56 22.26
CA LEU A 532 -23.42 5.10 20.90
C LEU A 532 -22.22 6.06 20.86
N SER A 533 -21.33 5.83 19.93
CA SER A 533 -20.30 6.77 19.50
C SER A 533 -20.47 7.03 18.01
N LEU A 534 -20.64 8.30 17.62
CA LEU A 534 -20.93 8.74 16.27
C LEU A 534 -20.06 9.94 15.91
N VAL A 535 -19.47 9.91 14.73
CA VAL A 535 -18.87 11.07 14.07
C VAL A 535 -19.45 11.16 12.67
N SER A 536 -19.94 12.33 12.29
CA SER A 536 -20.49 12.57 10.95
C SER A 536 -19.98 13.92 10.44
N GLN A 537 -19.29 13.90 9.29
CA GLN A 537 -18.62 15.08 8.76
C GLN A 537 -18.71 15.20 7.24
N VAL A 538 -18.77 16.43 6.77
CA VAL A 538 -18.61 16.79 5.35
C VAL A 538 -17.18 17.26 5.14
N SER A 539 -16.60 16.89 4.03
CA SER A 539 -15.22 17.28 3.68
C SER A 539 -15.09 17.74 2.24
N THR A 540 -14.12 18.59 2.00
CA THR A 540 -13.65 18.93 0.66
C THR A 540 -12.15 18.81 0.61
N LEU A 541 -11.67 18.17 -0.44
CA LEU A 541 -10.27 17.95 -0.73
C LEU A 541 -9.98 18.42 -2.15
N THR A 542 -8.94 19.20 -2.32
CA THR A 542 -8.42 19.54 -3.64
C THR A 542 -6.96 19.16 -3.69
N ARG A 543 -6.49 18.61 -4.81
CA ARG A 543 -5.08 18.41 -5.10
C ARG A 543 -4.76 18.99 -6.45
N ASN A 544 -3.97 20.05 -6.44
CA ASN A 544 -3.61 20.79 -7.66
C ASN A 544 -2.26 20.30 -8.19
N ASN A 545 -2.10 20.35 -9.53
CA ASN A 545 -0.87 20.04 -10.24
C ASN A 545 -0.31 18.65 -9.93
N TYR A 546 -1.19 17.63 -9.85
CA TYR A 546 -0.72 16.27 -9.75
C TYR A 546 -0.13 15.81 -11.09
N GLN A 547 1.14 15.43 -11.06
CA GLN A 547 1.81 14.91 -12.25
C GLN A 547 1.70 13.38 -12.29
N THR A 548 1.36 12.85 -13.45
CA THR A 548 1.37 11.41 -13.72
C THR A 548 1.87 11.13 -15.14
N ARG A 549 2.13 9.87 -15.39
CA ARG A 549 2.52 9.34 -16.70
C ARG A 549 1.46 8.39 -17.20
N LEU A 550 1.00 8.61 -18.42
CA LEU A 550 0.11 7.71 -19.13
C LEU A 550 0.94 6.87 -20.10
N SER A 551 0.90 5.54 -19.96
CA SER A 551 1.42 4.63 -20.97
C SER A 551 0.30 4.39 -21.99
N ILE A 552 0.42 5.00 -23.14
CA ILE A 552 -0.56 4.92 -24.22
C ILE A 552 -0.09 3.85 -25.19
N SER A 553 -0.90 2.81 -25.40
CA SER A 553 -0.66 1.78 -26.41
C SER A 553 -1.55 2.02 -27.61
N ASP A 554 -0.99 1.99 -28.81
CA ASP A 554 -1.78 1.98 -30.04
C ASP A 554 -2.51 0.62 -30.14
N ARG A 555 -3.85 0.67 -30.35
CA ARG A 555 -4.67 -0.54 -30.49
C ARG A 555 -4.33 -1.36 -31.74
N ASN A 556 -3.84 -0.68 -32.78
CA ASN A 556 -3.60 -1.27 -34.09
C ASN A 556 -2.12 -1.60 -34.33
N SER A 557 -1.24 -1.30 -33.40
CA SER A 557 0.22 -1.45 -33.51
C SER A 557 0.82 -1.89 -32.17
N PRO A 558 1.97 -2.55 -32.15
CA PRO A 558 2.70 -2.81 -30.91
C PRO A 558 3.32 -1.56 -30.27
N ARG A 559 3.13 -0.39 -30.87
CA ARG A 559 3.69 0.86 -30.37
C ARG A 559 3.09 1.27 -29.03
N SER A 560 3.93 1.73 -28.13
CA SER A 560 3.57 2.33 -26.85
C SER A 560 4.36 3.62 -26.65
N GLU A 561 3.68 4.66 -26.24
CA GLU A 561 4.26 5.95 -25.90
C GLU A 561 3.90 6.34 -24.48
N VAL A 562 4.75 7.12 -23.83
CA VAL A 562 4.44 7.68 -22.51
C VAL A 562 4.27 9.18 -22.61
N VAL A 563 3.14 9.64 -22.11
CA VAL A 563 2.78 11.06 -22.05
C VAL A 563 2.78 11.50 -20.59
N SER A 564 3.54 12.54 -20.28
CA SER A 564 3.44 13.21 -18.98
C SER A 564 2.27 14.17 -18.98
N VAL A 565 1.45 14.12 -17.95
CA VAL A 565 0.27 14.95 -17.81
C VAL A 565 0.15 15.51 -16.40
N HIS A 566 -0.34 16.75 -16.30
CA HIS A 566 -0.74 17.36 -15.05
C HIS A 566 -2.25 17.39 -14.97
N TYR A 567 -2.78 17.23 -13.77
CA TYR A 567 -4.21 17.35 -13.51
C TYR A 567 -4.49 17.72 -12.06
N ASP A 568 -5.68 18.20 -11.83
CA ASP A 568 -6.20 18.46 -10.51
C ASP A 568 -7.22 17.38 -10.13
N ILE A 569 -7.36 17.12 -8.83
CA ILE A 569 -8.43 16.30 -8.27
C ILE A 569 -9.20 17.17 -7.29
N LYS A 570 -10.53 17.14 -7.40
CA LYS A 570 -11.44 17.75 -6.44
C LYS A 570 -12.41 16.70 -5.93
N THR A 571 -12.49 16.55 -4.61
CA THR A 571 -13.42 15.63 -3.97
C THR A 571 -14.25 16.36 -2.93
N VAL A 572 -15.56 16.18 -2.98
CA VAL A 572 -16.49 16.54 -1.91
C VAL A 572 -17.06 15.25 -1.37
N GLY A 573 -17.10 15.11 -0.05
CA GLY A 573 -17.54 13.87 0.59
C GLY A 573 -18.30 14.10 1.89
N TRP A 574 -19.03 13.09 2.28
CA TRP A 574 -19.68 12.96 3.57
C TRP A 574 -19.35 11.59 4.15
N THR A 575 -18.79 11.57 5.36
CA THR A 575 -18.43 10.34 6.08
C THR A 575 -19.15 10.28 7.42
N THR A 576 -19.74 9.14 7.73
CA THR A 576 -20.33 8.83 9.02
C THR A 576 -19.68 7.56 9.56
N ASP A 577 -19.09 7.66 10.74
CA ASP A 577 -18.51 6.55 11.51
C ASP A 577 -19.30 6.39 12.82
N MET A 578 -19.81 5.19 13.06
CA MET A 578 -20.67 4.89 14.18
C MET A 578 -20.28 3.58 14.86
N VAL A 579 -20.19 3.60 16.17
CA VAL A 579 -20.08 2.39 17.00
C VAL A 579 -21.27 2.32 17.94
N LEU A 580 -22.06 1.27 17.81
CA LEU A 580 -23.25 1.00 18.61
C LEU A 580 -23.00 -0.21 19.53
N LYS A 581 -23.28 -0.05 20.82
CA LYS A 581 -23.18 -1.09 21.86
C LYS A 581 -24.52 -1.17 22.62
N PRO A 582 -25.59 -1.73 22.01
CA PRO A 582 -26.95 -1.70 22.59
C PRO A 582 -27.06 -2.57 23.85
N PHE A 583 -26.23 -3.57 24.03
CA PHE A 583 -26.13 -4.45 25.18
C PHE A 583 -24.72 -5.01 25.34
N ASP A 584 -24.43 -5.60 26.48
CA ASP A 584 -23.13 -6.16 26.80
C ASP A 584 -22.71 -7.21 25.78
N ASN A 585 -21.42 -7.25 25.48
CA ASN A 585 -20.78 -8.21 24.57
C ASN A 585 -21.14 -8.11 23.08
N PHE A 586 -22.04 -7.18 22.69
CA PHE A 586 -22.33 -6.88 21.30
C PHE A 586 -21.83 -5.49 20.91
N GLN A 587 -21.19 -5.42 19.75
CA GLN A 587 -20.78 -4.16 19.13
C GLN A 587 -21.11 -4.21 17.64
N LEU A 588 -21.67 -3.13 17.11
CA LEU A 588 -21.81 -2.89 15.68
C LEU A 588 -20.99 -1.66 15.32
N HIS A 589 -19.98 -1.83 14.46
CA HIS A 589 -19.34 -0.71 13.80
C HIS A 589 -19.98 -0.51 12.42
N TYR A 590 -20.28 0.72 12.08
CA TYR A 590 -20.85 1.12 10.80
C TYR A 590 -20.10 2.34 10.26
N LEU A 591 -19.60 2.23 9.04
CA LEU A 591 -18.95 3.31 8.32
C LEU A 591 -19.65 3.52 6.98
N LEU A 592 -20.02 4.78 6.70
CA LEU A 592 -20.55 5.21 5.40
C LEU A 592 -19.72 6.37 4.87
N THR A 593 -19.27 6.28 3.63
CA THR A 593 -18.65 7.38 2.90
C THR A 593 -19.40 7.58 1.59
N LEU A 594 -19.92 8.78 1.39
CA LEU A 594 -20.46 9.27 0.12
C LEU A 594 -19.51 10.32 -0.42
N GLN A 595 -19.03 10.18 -1.65
CA GLN A 595 -18.02 11.10 -2.20
C GLN A 595 -18.13 11.24 -3.72
N ASN A 596 -17.73 12.42 -4.21
CA ASN A 596 -17.69 12.72 -5.65
C ASN A 596 -16.28 13.21 -6.03
N PRO A 597 -15.34 12.32 -6.34
CA PRO A 597 -13.99 12.66 -6.77
C PRO A 597 -13.96 12.89 -8.28
N GLU A 598 -13.54 14.07 -8.72
CA GLU A 598 -13.50 14.46 -10.14
C GLU A 598 -12.12 14.93 -10.55
N TYR A 599 -11.75 14.62 -11.80
CA TYR A 599 -10.60 15.20 -12.47
C TYR A 599 -10.92 16.60 -13.00
N ASN A 600 -9.95 17.51 -12.88
CA ASN A 600 -9.98 18.84 -13.47
C ASN A 600 -8.63 19.13 -14.14
N ASN A 601 -8.62 20.00 -15.15
CA ASN A 601 -7.43 20.37 -15.91
C ASN A 601 -6.67 19.16 -16.48
N TYR A 602 -7.39 18.08 -16.79
CA TYR A 602 -6.83 16.82 -17.25
C TYR A 602 -7.02 16.68 -18.76
N GLY A 603 -6.00 17.05 -19.52
CA GLY A 603 -5.99 16.94 -20.97
C GLY A 603 -4.61 16.54 -21.51
N TRP A 604 -4.61 15.86 -22.66
CA TRP A 604 -3.39 15.45 -23.35
C TRP A 604 -3.68 15.23 -24.85
N THR A 605 -2.61 15.18 -25.65
CA THR A 605 -2.73 14.92 -27.10
C THR A 605 -2.27 13.50 -27.39
N ASN A 606 -3.07 12.72 -28.09
CA ASN A 606 -2.74 11.37 -28.50
C ASN A 606 -1.52 11.39 -29.45
N PRO A 607 -0.39 10.77 -29.10
CA PRO A 607 0.84 10.86 -29.90
C PRO A 607 0.76 10.13 -31.24
N PHE A 608 -0.21 9.23 -31.43
CA PHE A 608 -0.36 8.44 -32.65
C PHE A 608 -1.21 9.11 -33.72
N ASN A 609 -2.18 9.92 -33.34
CA ASN A 609 -3.14 10.52 -34.27
C ASN A 609 -3.38 12.02 -34.07
N GLY A 610 -2.71 12.66 -33.11
CA GLY A 610 -2.82 14.10 -32.84
C GLY A 610 -4.16 14.55 -32.22
N ARG A 611 -5.05 13.62 -31.83
CA ARG A 611 -6.35 13.96 -31.25
C ARG A 611 -6.17 14.49 -29.82
N ALA A 612 -6.78 15.64 -29.50
CA ALA A 612 -6.87 16.14 -28.15
C ALA A 612 -7.89 15.29 -27.35
N ILE A 613 -7.49 14.88 -26.16
CA ILE A 613 -8.30 14.09 -25.22
C ILE A 613 -8.42 14.86 -23.92
N SER A 614 -9.63 14.93 -23.37
CA SER A 614 -9.90 15.56 -22.07
C SER A 614 -10.67 14.61 -21.16
N TYR A 615 -10.26 14.56 -19.89
CA TYR A 615 -10.92 13.79 -18.83
C TYR A 615 -11.53 14.70 -17.76
N ASN A 616 -11.71 15.99 -18.05
CA ASN A 616 -12.35 16.93 -17.12
C ASN A 616 -13.74 16.45 -16.72
N ASN A 617 -14.08 16.58 -15.44
CA ASN A 617 -15.32 16.14 -14.80
C ASN A 617 -15.53 14.61 -14.78
N ASN A 618 -14.56 13.82 -15.29
CA ASN A 618 -14.60 12.38 -15.11
C ASN A 618 -14.27 12.01 -13.66
N ILE A 619 -14.88 10.91 -13.22
CA ILE A 619 -14.66 10.38 -11.88
C ILE A 619 -13.26 9.80 -11.77
N VAL A 620 -12.59 10.10 -10.67
CA VAL A 620 -11.23 9.61 -10.39
C VAL A 620 -11.21 8.08 -10.30
N THR A 621 -10.28 7.48 -11.02
CA THR A 621 -10.16 6.02 -11.13
C THR A 621 -9.93 5.34 -9.79
N GLY A 622 -10.56 4.18 -9.62
CA GLY A 622 -10.39 3.30 -8.47
C GLY A 622 -11.00 3.83 -7.18
N ILE A 623 -11.84 4.87 -7.24
CA ILE A 623 -12.56 5.39 -6.09
C ILE A 623 -14.05 5.14 -6.28
N SER A 624 -14.69 4.49 -5.30
CA SER A 624 -16.14 4.32 -5.25
C SER A 624 -16.79 5.58 -4.72
N LYS A 625 -17.93 5.99 -5.33
CA LYS A 625 -18.73 7.10 -4.80
C LYS A 625 -19.43 6.76 -3.48
N VAL A 626 -19.75 5.49 -3.29
CA VAL A 626 -20.35 4.97 -2.07
C VAL A 626 -19.50 3.86 -1.52
N LEU A 627 -19.04 4.03 -0.30
CA LEU A 627 -18.37 3.01 0.50
C LEU A 627 -19.18 2.80 1.76
N MET A 628 -19.46 1.54 2.11
CA MET A 628 -20.17 1.20 3.34
C MET A 628 -19.49 0.00 3.99
N GLU A 629 -19.39 0.05 5.31
CA GLU A 629 -18.89 -1.05 6.10
C GLU A 629 -19.85 -1.34 7.25
N ILE A 630 -20.16 -2.61 7.45
CA ILE A 630 -21.04 -3.11 8.51
C ILE A 630 -20.27 -4.22 9.22
N ASP A 631 -19.95 -4.01 10.50
CA ASP A 631 -19.04 -4.86 11.24
C ASP A 631 -19.63 -5.22 12.62
N PRO A 632 -20.62 -6.14 12.69
CA PRO A 632 -21.15 -6.66 13.94
C PRO A 632 -20.17 -7.67 14.56
N SER A 633 -19.98 -7.56 15.87
CA SER A 633 -19.23 -8.51 16.65
C SER A 633 -19.98 -8.88 17.95
N TYR A 634 -19.83 -10.14 18.36
CA TYR A 634 -20.45 -10.68 19.56
C TYR A 634 -19.50 -11.63 20.30
N SER A 635 -19.48 -11.48 21.61
CA SER A 635 -18.69 -12.32 22.50
C SER A 635 -19.60 -13.11 23.46
N ILE A 636 -19.39 -14.39 23.58
CA ILE A 636 -20.10 -15.26 24.51
C ILE A 636 -19.14 -16.25 25.18
N ASN A 637 -19.00 -16.14 26.50
CA ASN A 637 -18.04 -16.93 27.25
C ASN A 637 -16.61 -16.82 26.64
N LYS A 638 -16.08 -17.94 26.16
CA LYS A 638 -14.77 -18.05 25.53
C LYS A 638 -14.79 -17.88 24.00
N PHE A 639 -15.97 -17.70 23.42
CA PHE A 639 -16.12 -17.49 21.98
C PHE A 639 -16.27 -16.01 21.66
N ARG A 640 -15.68 -15.61 20.55
CA ARG A 640 -15.90 -14.33 19.90
C ARG A 640 -16.21 -14.57 18.43
N PHE A 641 -17.21 -13.87 17.90
CA PHE A 641 -17.65 -13.93 16.52
C PHE A 641 -17.65 -12.51 15.95
N GLY A 642 -17.29 -12.40 14.68
CA GLY A 642 -17.36 -11.16 13.92
C GLY A 642 -17.75 -11.43 12.48
N LEU A 643 -18.50 -10.51 11.92
CA LEU A 643 -18.75 -10.38 10.49
C LEU A 643 -18.24 -9.03 10.04
N ASN A 644 -17.75 -8.94 8.83
CA ASN A 644 -17.41 -7.66 8.22
C ASN A 644 -17.90 -7.68 6.78
N PHE A 645 -18.75 -6.73 6.44
CA PHE A 645 -19.30 -6.54 5.10
C PHE A 645 -18.90 -5.15 4.61
N ARG A 646 -18.23 -5.10 3.47
CA ARG A 646 -17.78 -3.87 2.83
C ARG A 646 -18.38 -3.77 1.45
N TYR A 647 -19.15 -2.73 1.25
CA TYR A 647 -19.74 -2.40 -0.05
C TYR A 647 -18.91 -1.34 -0.77
N PHE A 648 -18.64 -1.60 -2.02
CA PHE A 648 -18.03 -0.67 -2.96
C PHE A 648 -18.99 -0.47 -4.12
N SER A 649 -19.45 0.76 -4.32
CA SER A 649 -20.17 1.07 -5.56
C SER A 649 -19.25 0.98 -6.77
N LYS A 650 -19.81 1.06 -7.96
CA LYS A 650 -19.09 1.07 -9.22
C LYS A 650 -17.78 1.88 -9.14
N GLN A 651 -16.68 1.30 -9.64
CA GLN A 651 -15.36 1.93 -9.71
C GLN A 651 -14.89 1.99 -11.15
N TYR A 652 -14.60 3.17 -11.65
CA TYR A 652 -13.95 3.31 -12.95
C TYR A 652 -12.49 2.86 -12.86
N VAL A 653 -12.03 2.11 -13.86
CA VAL A 653 -10.67 1.56 -13.91
C VAL A 653 -9.74 2.38 -14.79
N SER A 654 -10.28 3.36 -15.54
CA SER A 654 -9.50 4.29 -16.36
C SER A 654 -10.07 5.71 -16.30
N PRO A 655 -9.26 6.73 -16.62
CA PRO A 655 -9.69 8.12 -16.65
C PRO A 655 -10.77 8.39 -17.72
N THR A 656 -10.92 7.51 -18.70
CA THR A 656 -11.97 7.63 -19.74
C THR A 656 -13.39 7.52 -19.18
N ASN A 657 -13.55 6.91 -17.99
CA ASN A 657 -14.82 6.53 -17.38
C ASN A 657 -15.71 5.62 -18.28
N GLN A 658 -15.11 4.98 -19.26
CA GLN A 658 -15.79 4.00 -20.11
C GLN A 658 -15.75 2.60 -19.49
N PHE A 659 -14.61 2.21 -18.92
CA PHE A 659 -14.44 0.93 -18.25
C PHE A 659 -14.61 1.08 -16.74
N PHE A 660 -15.37 0.16 -16.17
CA PHE A 660 -15.59 0.09 -14.73
C PHE A 660 -15.78 -1.35 -14.26
N VAL A 661 -15.56 -1.58 -12.99
CA VAL A 661 -15.96 -2.81 -12.31
C VAL A 661 -17.30 -2.59 -11.61
N GLU A 662 -18.14 -3.61 -11.65
CA GLU A 662 -19.46 -3.56 -11.02
C GLU A 662 -19.38 -3.34 -9.49
N PRO A 663 -20.49 -2.92 -8.86
CA PRO A 663 -20.56 -2.86 -7.40
C PRO A 663 -20.27 -4.22 -6.79
N ARG A 664 -19.51 -4.22 -5.68
CA ARG A 664 -19.11 -5.45 -5.01
C ARG A 664 -19.20 -5.38 -3.51
N TRP A 665 -19.38 -6.54 -2.90
CA TRP A 665 -19.23 -6.75 -1.49
C TRP A 665 -17.95 -7.53 -1.21
N GLU A 666 -17.16 -7.06 -0.26
CA GLU A 666 -16.15 -7.88 0.39
C GLU A 666 -16.75 -8.36 1.71
N SER A 667 -16.72 -9.64 1.95
CA SER A 667 -17.43 -10.26 3.08
C SER A 667 -16.52 -11.21 3.84
N PHE A 668 -16.51 -11.07 5.17
CA PHE A 668 -15.64 -11.81 6.07
C PHE A 668 -16.42 -12.34 7.26
N PHE A 669 -16.06 -13.53 7.67
CA PHE A 669 -16.43 -14.08 8.97
C PHE A 669 -15.18 -14.39 9.76
N SER A 670 -15.22 -14.15 11.04
CA SER A 670 -14.17 -14.57 11.96
C SER A 670 -14.78 -15.16 13.21
N SER A 671 -14.12 -16.18 13.74
CA SER A 671 -14.42 -16.68 15.07
C SER A 671 -13.13 -16.98 15.82
N SER A 672 -13.15 -16.84 17.13
CA SER A 672 -12.05 -17.25 17.97
C SER A 672 -12.56 -17.93 19.23
N TYR A 673 -11.81 -18.92 19.71
CA TYR A 673 -12.09 -19.69 20.91
C TYR A 673 -10.88 -19.67 21.83
N GLU A 674 -11.06 -19.11 23.01
CA GLU A 674 -10.04 -19.14 24.07
C GLU A 674 -10.03 -20.50 24.75
N ILE A 675 -9.11 -21.38 24.31
CA ILE A 675 -8.93 -22.72 24.92
C ILE A 675 -8.56 -22.55 26.39
N ASN A 676 -7.54 -21.74 26.64
CA ASN A 676 -7.10 -21.33 27.97
C ASN A 676 -6.32 -19.98 27.88
N LYS A 677 -5.82 -19.45 28.98
CA LYS A 677 -5.06 -18.18 29.04
C LYS A 677 -3.82 -18.12 28.14
N HIS A 678 -3.35 -19.27 27.63
CA HIS A 678 -2.15 -19.39 26.81
C HIS A 678 -2.43 -19.68 25.34
N LEU A 679 -3.60 -20.20 25.00
CA LEU A 679 -3.93 -20.70 23.67
C LEU A 679 -5.28 -20.15 23.19
N ASN A 680 -5.27 -19.58 22.00
CA ASN A 680 -6.47 -19.12 21.29
C ASN A 680 -6.49 -19.70 19.88
N LEU A 681 -7.58 -20.37 19.51
CA LEU A 681 -7.82 -20.93 18.18
C LEU A 681 -8.75 -20.00 17.41
N GLY A 682 -8.39 -19.63 16.20
CA GLY A 682 -9.19 -18.80 15.31
C GLY A 682 -9.55 -19.52 14.01
N PHE A 683 -10.72 -19.18 13.47
CA PHE A 683 -11.17 -19.62 12.17
C PHE A 683 -11.74 -18.39 11.43
N ASN A 684 -11.29 -18.18 10.19
CA ASN A 684 -11.72 -17.07 9.36
C ASN A 684 -12.21 -17.58 8.00
N VAL A 685 -13.16 -16.87 7.42
CA VAL A 685 -13.64 -17.04 6.06
C VAL A 685 -13.54 -15.72 5.33
N VAL A 686 -12.85 -15.71 4.20
CA VAL A 686 -12.74 -14.56 3.28
C VAL A 686 -13.66 -14.79 2.11
N ASN A 687 -14.40 -13.77 1.70
CA ASN A 687 -15.37 -13.80 0.62
C ASN A 687 -16.47 -14.85 0.86
N ILE A 688 -17.23 -14.68 1.94
CA ILE A 688 -18.31 -15.58 2.36
C ILE A 688 -19.33 -15.79 1.23
N PHE A 689 -19.62 -14.75 0.45
CA PHE A 689 -20.57 -14.81 -0.66
C PHE A 689 -20.00 -15.47 -1.91
N ASN A 690 -18.72 -15.84 -1.90
CA ASN A 690 -18.01 -16.38 -3.05
C ASN A 690 -18.23 -15.54 -4.32
N GLN A 691 -18.26 -14.22 -4.18
CA GLN A 691 -18.37 -13.30 -5.30
C GLN A 691 -17.15 -13.45 -6.19
N THR A 692 -17.35 -13.61 -7.48
CA THR A 692 -16.29 -13.63 -8.50
C THR A 692 -16.36 -12.37 -9.33
N GLY A 693 -15.27 -11.97 -9.97
CA GLY A 693 -15.25 -10.83 -10.88
C GLY A 693 -13.93 -10.07 -10.90
N ALA A 694 -13.88 -8.99 -11.67
CA ALA A 694 -12.78 -8.06 -11.70
C ALA A 694 -12.74 -7.22 -10.41
N SER A 695 -11.53 -6.81 -9.96
CA SER A 695 -11.40 -6.05 -8.71
C SER A 695 -11.04 -4.59 -8.92
N THR A 696 -9.89 -4.27 -9.55
CA THR A 696 -9.38 -2.89 -9.57
C THR A 696 -8.79 -2.43 -10.90
N SER A 697 -8.41 -3.31 -11.79
CA SER A 697 -7.73 -2.94 -13.04
C SER A 697 -8.16 -3.79 -14.21
N ILE A 698 -8.24 -3.16 -15.39
CA ILE A 698 -8.46 -3.78 -16.68
C ILE A 698 -7.42 -3.20 -17.64
N ALA A 699 -6.65 -4.08 -18.29
CA ALA A 699 -5.59 -3.66 -19.20
C ALA A 699 -6.15 -2.94 -20.45
N ASN A 700 -5.39 -1.97 -20.98
CA ASN A 700 -5.69 -1.18 -22.18
C ASN A 700 -6.98 -0.34 -22.13
N SER A 701 -7.37 0.12 -20.95
CA SER A 701 -8.55 0.95 -20.76
C SER A 701 -8.28 2.45 -20.81
N GLU A 702 -7.03 2.90 -21.05
CA GLU A 702 -6.60 4.31 -21.01
C GLU A 702 -6.98 5.09 -22.26
N ILE A 703 -7.08 4.45 -23.43
CA ILE A 703 -7.51 5.10 -24.66
C ILE A 703 -9.03 4.97 -24.80
N PRO A 704 -9.76 6.08 -24.97
CA PRO A 704 -11.21 6.01 -25.13
C PRO A 704 -11.61 5.30 -26.43
N TYR A 705 -12.68 4.52 -26.36
CA TYR A 705 -13.38 4.03 -27.54
C TYR A 705 -14.27 5.12 -28.11
N ASP A 706 -14.38 5.22 -29.42
CA ASP A 706 -15.37 6.11 -30.07
C ASP A 706 -16.79 5.62 -29.76
N ASN A 707 -17.00 4.32 -29.73
CA ASN A 707 -18.21 3.69 -29.23
C ASN A 707 -17.85 2.60 -28.21
N ILE A 708 -18.29 2.74 -26.96
CA ILE A 708 -17.98 1.77 -25.89
C ILE A 708 -18.58 0.37 -26.19
N GLN A 709 -19.63 0.27 -26.99
CA GLN A 709 -20.20 -1.01 -27.39
C GLN A 709 -19.20 -1.88 -28.17
N ASP A 710 -18.18 -1.29 -28.77
CA ASP A 710 -17.11 -2.03 -29.45
C ASP A 710 -16.23 -2.80 -28.46
N ALA A 711 -16.34 -2.51 -27.15
CA ALA A 711 -15.69 -3.24 -26.09
C ALA A 711 -16.52 -4.44 -25.57
N GLU A 712 -17.80 -4.56 -25.96
CA GLU A 712 -18.67 -5.66 -25.55
C GLU A 712 -18.13 -7.01 -26.02
N GLY A 713 -18.05 -7.97 -25.12
CA GLY A 713 -17.53 -9.29 -25.41
C GLY A 713 -16.01 -9.36 -25.66
N SER A 714 -15.27 -8.26 -25.40
CA SER A 714 -13.82 -8.24 -25.57
C SER A 714 -13.12 -9.06 -24.51
N LEU A 715 -12.10 -9.82 -24.92
CA LEU A 715 -11.20 -10.48 -23.99
C LEU A 715 -10.23 -9.46 -23.41
N VAL A 716 -10.28 -9.27 -22.10
CA VAL A 716 -9.39 -8.40 -21.34
C VAL A 716 -8.69 -9.16 -20.23
N THR A 717 -7.66 -8.57 -19.63
CA THR A 717 -6.94 -9.16 -18.52
C THR A 717 -6.86 -8.13 -17.39
N GLY A 718 -7.10 -8.59 -16.16
CA GLY A 718 -7.08 -7.68 -15.01
C GLY A 718 -6.94 -8.39 -13.67
N SER A 719 -7.00 -7.60 -12.61
CA SER A 719 -7.06 -8.11 -11.24
C SER A 719 -8.47 -8.64 -10.93
N TYR A 720 -8.54 -9.60 -10.03
CA TYR A 720 -9.78 -10.32 -9.71
C TYR A 720 -10.09 -10.30 -8.20
N ILE A 721 -11.34 -10.58 -7.86
CA ILE A 721 -11.78 -10.75 -6.48
C ILE A 721 -11.25 -12.09 -5.98
N ARG A 722 -10.65 -12.09 -4.79
CA ARG A 722 -10.13 -13.30 -4.15
C ARG A 722 -11.25 -14.32 -3.94
N PRO A 723 -11.08 -15.58 -4.36
CA PRO A 723 -12.08 -16.63 -4.14
C PRO A 723 -12.35 -16.91 -2.65
N LEU A 724 -13.46 -17.60 -2.37
CA LEU A 724 -13.77 -18.09 -1.02
C LEU A 724 -12.57 -18.80 -0.40
N THR A 725 -12.16 -18.31 0.77
CA THR A 725 -10.95 -18.81 1.45
C THR A 725 -11.25 -19.11 2.90
N PHE A 726 -10.94 -20.33 3.34
CA PHE A 726 -11.01 -20.78 4.73
C PHE A 726 -9.63 -20.78 5.34
N GLU A 727 -9.50 -20.22 6.56
CA GLU A 727 -8.24 -20.08 7.25
C GLU A 727 -8.35 -20.49 8.71
N LEU A 728 -7.32 -21.14 9.20
CA LEU A 728 -7.12 -21.49 10.60
C LEU A 728 -5.93 -20.75 11.15
N GLN A 729 -6.03 -20.35 12.43
CA GLN A 729 -4.93 -19.73 13.14
C GLN A 729 -4.87 -20.21 14.59
N LEU A 730 -3.66 -20.33 15.11
CA LEU A 730 -3.37 -20.63 16.50
C LEU A 730 -2.48 -19.53 17.07
N ASN A 731 -3.01 -18.79 18.06
CA ASN A 731 -2.22 -17.85 18.84
C ASN A 731 -1.82 -18.52 20.15
N PHE A 732 -0.58 -18.32 20.56
CA PHE A 732 -0.08 -18.82 21.85
C PHE A 732 0.77 -17.78 22.58
N ARG A 733 0.74 -17.83 23.93
CA ARG A 733 1.50 -16.93 24.81
C ARG A 733 1.84 -17.62 26.10
N PHE A 734 3.14 -17.76 26.41
CA PHE A 734 3.68 -18.40 27.61
C PHE A 734 4.59 -17.47 28.38
#